data_40de72cc7e1d598ca178f459992b996e
#
_entry.id   40de72cc7e1d598ca178f459992b996e
#
_cell.length_a   1.000
_cell.length_b   1.000
_cell.length_c   1.000
_cell.angle_alpha   90.00
_cell.angle_beta   90.00
_cell.angle_gamma   90.00
#
_symmetry.space_group_name_H-M   'P 1'
#
loop_
_entity.id
_entity.type
_entity.pdbx_description
1 polymer ?
#
loop_
_entity_poly.entity_id
_entity_poly.type
_entity_poly.pdbx_seq_one_letter_code
_entity_poly.pdbx_strand_id
1 'polypeptide(L)'
;MLALATTEQPLLILDPVAIATRPRRHGSPREGVSLATATEIRGKPVREAVMILASGLFPEKLEEVFLETFPARLELERNVDSLPMRAAWNLVLICLTARSSGQCLPRCGIYESEIWFRGDLQTTTAWLSAQFSGESLWQAEQFLNGIQLDSEFRALFPYILEEHGPGSRASVMKDPATASSRAAKRESGVFYTPADVADYMVDHSRKIYSGDFLTAKSLDPACGTGVFFLAMLRSAIRQHDAADGFSRLDYITSCLHGLDVSGQALDAAAFVLLQECLSELPARSLSPLAAWKLIRRNLVEADALRVDSKRTSTEFFENPLPHLTQLFPNVSDGFGILVGNPPYAAIGERKDFDSLTPRFASLSGGKVSQRANLYSLFVEMMWRFTKPGCNAAALVTPLSIAFHGGAQYENCRHAMSWNGGRWQFAFFDREPHALFGEEVKTRNAILFRFEGTETPKRGEAANIETGPLRKWTSRTRVSLFQTIDFTAVDSVEITAGIPKLGGVSQAEAFMALKRRLDRFPSLTLRIGTCEVAEALNGEESPKVFVGGTAYNFLNVYRPVCLLPDERGIPLSESPVHSLEFKTEAEARAVFAILSSRLTFWLWHVLGDGFHVAGWLYKSIPFGRDSFAKDEFDSLSHLGDGLWRKLQDHRFTSVNGGRQTVGFRPLACNEERDAIDTILAKAAGLKEEFTTELRSFVQKNAVVDSTDERRNHMRKYFAETITR
;
A
#
# COMPACT_ATOMS: atom_id res chain seq x y z
N MET A 1 -55.74 -9.60 -9.32
CA MET A 1 -54.78 -10.61 -8.87
C MET A 1 -53.71 -10.74 -9.94
N LEU A 2 -52.61 -10.02 -9.81
CA LEU A 2 -51.41 -10.21 -10.58
C LEU A 2 -50.28 -10.06 -9.58
N ALA A 3 -49.68 -11.18 -9.22
CA ALA A 3 -48.54 -11.26 -8.35
C ALA A 3 -47.31 -10.69 -9.10
N LEU A 4 -46.81 -9.56 -8.67
CA LEU A 4 -45.48 -9.08 -9.02
C LEU A 4 -44.48 -9.90 -8.22
N ALA A 5 -43.88 -10.86 -8.89
CA ALA A 5 -42.71 -11.55 -8.36
C ALA A 5 -41.55 -10.55 -8.33
N THR A 6 -41.23 -10.04 -7.15
CA THR A 6 -39.98 -9.35 -6.88
C THR A 6 -38.85 -10.40 -6.87
N THR A 7 -38.19 -10.60 -8.00
CA THR A 7 -36.91 -11.30 -8.03
C THR A 7 -35.85 -10.35 -7.48
N GLU A 8 -35.69 -10.35 -6.17
CA GLU A 8 -34.42 -9.90 -5.56
C GLU A 8 -33.32 -10.87 -5.99
N GLN A 9 -32.63 -10.56 -7.06
CA GLN A 9 -31.36 -11.19 -7.30
C GLN A 9 -30.41 -10.70 -6.20
N PRO A 10 -29.73 -11.60 -5.47
CA PRO A 10 -28.71 -11.20 -4.55
C PRO A 10 -27.67 -10.39 -5.34
N LEU A 11 -27.33 -9.22 -4.85
CA LEU A 11 -26.23 -8.40 -5.39
C LEU A 11 -24.99 -9.31 -5.48
N LEU A 12 -24.69 -9.78 -6.67
CA LEU A 12 -23.40 -10.39 -6.96
C LEU A 12 -22.38 -9.28 -6.70
N ILE A 13 -21.66 -9.39 -5.59
CA ILE A 13 -20.52 -8.54 -5.25
C ILE A 13 -19.45 -8.87 -6.28
N LEU A 14 -19.45 -8.16 -7.39
CA LEU A 14 -18.47 -8.32 -8.44
C LEU A 14 -17.23 -7.52 -8.02
N ASP A 15 -16.20 -8.25 -7.64
CA ASP A 15 -14.86 -7.68 -7.45
C ASP A 15 -14.40 -7.06 -8.78
N PRO A 16 -14.07 -5.75 -8.85
CA PRO A 16 -13.58 -5.10 -10.06
C PRO A 16 -12.38 -5.81 -10.69
N VAL A 17 -11.51 -6.41 -9.87
CA VAL A 17 -10.38 -7.23 -10.33
C VAL A 17 -10.86 -8.52 -10.97
N ALA A 18 -11.88 -9.17 -10.40
CA ALA A 18 -12.48 -10.38 -10.97
C ALA A 18 -13.24 -10.08 -12.28
N ILE A 19 -13.85 -8.92 -12.40
CA ILE A 19 -14.51 -8.46 -13.64
C ILE A 19 -13.47 -8.27 -14.74
N ALA A 20 -12.37 -7.59 -14.44
CA ALA A 20 -11.30 -7.34 -15.38
C ALA A 20 -10.57 -8.62 -15.84
N THR A 21 -10.65 -9.70 -15.04
CA THR A 21 -9.98 -10.99 -15.33
C THR A 21 -10.91 -12.07 -15.88
N ARG A 22 -12.22 -11.83 -16.05
CA ARG A 22 -13.16 -12.83 -16.59
C ARG A 22 -12.81 -13.20 -18.04
N PRO A 23 -12.59 -14.50 -18.38
CA PRO A 23 -12.44 -14.92 -19.77
C PRO A 23 -13.77 -14.76 -20.50
N ARG A 24 -13.76 -14.12 -21.66
CA ARG A 24 -14.92 -14.08 -22.56
C ARG A 24 -15.28 -15.52 -22.96
N ARG A 25 -16.54 -15.90 -22.83
CA ARG A 25 -17.04 -17.17 -23.36
C ARG A 25 -16.87 -17.17 -24.89
N HIS A 26 -16.06 -18.09 -25.38
CA HIS A 26 -15.65 -18.43 -26.74
C HIS A 26 -14.32 -17.84 -27.22
N GLY A 27 -13.36 -18.74 -27.42
CA GLY A 27 -12.08 -18.55 -28.07
C GLY A 27 -10.91 -18.45 -27.10
N SER A 28 -9.78 -19.06 -27.45
CA SER A 28 -8.51 -19.21 -26.73
C SER A 28 -8.25 -18.27 -25.52
N PRO A 29 -7.56 -18.69 -24.47
CA PRO A 29 -7.36 -17.91 -23.26
C PRO A 29 -6.58 -16.63 -23.60
N ARG A 30 -7.32 -15.55 -23.91
CA ARG A 30 -6.75 -14.20 -23.91
C ARG A 30 -6.61 -13.78 -22.46
N GLU A 31 -5.47 -13.20 -22.12
CA GLU A 31 -5.23 -12.56 -20.84
C GLU A 31 -6.43 -11.67 -20.50
N GLY A 32 -6.96 -11.77 -19.26
CA GLY A 32 -8.05 -10.92 -18.79
C GLY A 32 -7.64 -9.45 -18.86
N VAL A 33 -8.58 -8.57 -19.16
CA VAL A 33 -8.35 -7.12 -19.18
C VAL A 33 -7.95 -6.66 -17.79
N SER A 34 -6.85 -5.92 -17.66
CA SER A 34 -6.42 -5.39 -16.36
C SER A 34 -7.43 -4.37 -15.82
N LEU A 35 -7.43 -4.14 -14.49
CA LEU A 35 -8.28 -3.12 -13.88
C LEU A 35 -8.04 -1.74 -14.53
N ALA A 36 -6.78 -1.35 -14.75
CA ALA A 36 -6.43 -0.11 -15.42
C ALA A 36 -6.98 -0.02 -16.85
N THR A 37 -6.89 -1.11 -17.62
CA THR A 37 -7.44 -1.15 -18.98
C THR A 37 -8.97 -1.08 -18.97
N ALA A 38 -9.64 -1.77 -18.05
CA ALA A 38 -11.10 -1.70 -17.92
C ALA A 38 -11.55 -0.31 -17.50
N THR A 39 -10.85 0.33 -16.58
CA THR A 39 -11.08 1.70 -16.12
C THR A 39 -10.91 2.70 -17.28
N GLU A 40 -9.84 2.59 -18.06
CA GLU A 40 -9.59 3.45 -19.22
C GLU A 40 -10.70 3.31 -20.27
N ILE A 41 -11.08 2.09 -20.66
CA ILE A 41 -12.11 1.84 -21.66
C ILE A 41 -13.46 2.40 -21.21
N ARG A 42 -13.87 2.14 -19.97
CA ARG A 42 -15.17 2.55 -19.43
C ARG A 42 -15.22 4.03 -19.04
N GLY A 43 -14.07 4.60 -18.67
CA GLY A 43 -13.96 6.00 -18.25
C GLY A 43 -13.79 6.99 -19.37
N LYS A 44 -13.33 6.55 -20.55
CA LYS A 44 -13.09 7.43 -21.70
C LYS A 44 -14.30 8.31 -22.08
N PRO A 45 -15.53 7.77 -22.22
CA PRO A 45 -16.70 8.61 -22.53
C PRO A 45 -17.00 9.65 -21.44
N VAL A 46 -16.78 9.31 -20.17
CA VAL A 46 -16.96 10.23 -19.03
C VAL A 46 -15.97 11.38 -19.17
N ARG A 47 -14.69 11.07 -19.39
CA ARG A 47 -13.63 12.07 -19.57
C ARG A 47 -13.91 13.01 -20.74
N GLU A 48 -14.29 12.47 -21.89
CA GLU A 48 -14.59 13.29 -23.09
C GLU A 48 -15.76 14.26 -22.80
N ALA A 49 -16.83 13.79 -22.16
CA ALA A 49 -17.94 14.66 -21.77
C ALA A 49 -17.50 15.80 -20.86
N VAL A 50 -16.67 15.51 -19.85
CA VAL A 50 -16.14 16.52 -18.91
C VAL A 50 -15.26 17.54 -19.63
N MET A 51 -14.36 17.09 -20.50
CA MET A 51 -13.45 17.99 -21.24
C MET A 51 -14.21 18.94 -22.15
N ILE A 52 -15.24 18.43 -22.85
CA ILE A 52 -16.11 19.24 -23.71
C ILE A 52 -16.85 20.30 -22.88
N LEU A 53 -17.42 19.91 -21.75
CA LEU A 53 -18.11 20.84 -20.85
C LEU A 53 -17.15 21.90 -20.31
N ALA A 54 -15.99 21.47 -19.79
CA ALA A 54 -15.01 22.41 -19.24
C ALA A 54 -14.52 23.44 -20.26
N SER A 55 -14.38 23.05 -21.54
CA SER A 55 -13.97 23.97 -22.59
C SER A 55 -15.08 24.94 -23.06
N GLY A 56 -16.34 24.59 -22.80
CA GLY A 56 -17.52 25.38 -23.18
C GLY A 56 -18.09 26.27 -22.08
N LEU A 57 -17.36 26.49 -21.02
CA LEU A 57 -17.79 27.20 -19.82
C LEU A 57 -17.51 28.70 -19.92
N PHE A 58 -18.47 29.54 -19.49
CA PHE A 58 -18.31 30.99 -19.44
C PHE A 58 -17.72 31.43 -18.10
N PRO A 59 -16.48 31.97 -18.05
CA PRO A 59 -15.72 32.14 -16.80
C PRO A 59 -16.29 33.16 -15.80
N GLU A 60 -17.06 34.16 -16.28
CA GLU A 60 -17.31 35.38 -15.54
C GLU A 60 -18.32 35.28 -14.37
N LYS A 61 -19.06 34.14 -14.27
CA LYS A 61 -20.13 34.00 -13.27
C LYS A 61 -19.92 32.81 -12.31
N LEU A 62 -18.84 32.09 -12.43
CA LEU A 62 -18.63 30.84 -11.71
C LEU A 62 -18.35 31.00 -10.22
N GLU A 63 -17.67 32.07 -9.84
CA GLU A 63 -17.13 32.24 -8.49
C GLU A 63 -18.25 32.45 -7.46
N GLU A 64 -19.28 33.22 -7.82
CA GLU A 64 -20.34 33.67 -6.92
C GLU A 64 -21.26 32.51 -6.48
N VAL A 65 -21.65 31.65 -7.39
CA VAL A 65 -22.63 30.56 -7.13
C VAL A 65 -21.99 29.28 -6.67
N PHE A 66 -20.74 29.02 -7.03
CA PHE A 66 -20.02 27.87 -6.49
C PHE A 66 -19.81 27.98 -4.98
N LEU A 67 -19.60 29.19 -4.49
CA LEU A 67 -19.45 29.49 -3.06
C LEU A 67 -20.74 29.29 -2.26
N GLU A 68 -21.89 29.62 -2.85
CA GLU A 68 -23.20 29.41 -2.21
C GLU A 68 -23.64 27.94 -2.19
N THR A 69 -23.28 27.18 -3.24
CA THR A 69 -23.72 25.79 -3.42
C THR A 69 -22.86 24.80 -2.67
N PHE A 70 -21.57 25.07 -2.55
CA PHE A 70 -20.58 24.18 -1.91
C PHE A 70 -19.75 24.98 -0.88
N PRO A 71 -20.29 25.24 0.31
CA PRO A 71 -19.57 26.02 1.31
C PRO A 71 -18.27 25.31 1.68
N ALA A 72 -17.14 25.92 1.30
CA ALA A 72 -15.82 25.51 1.75
C ALA A 72 -15.75 25.71 3.27
N ARG A 73 -15.53 24.64 4.04
CA ARG A 73 -15.41 24.76 5.51
C ARG A 73 -14.02 25.21 5.97
N LEU A 74 -13.03 25.22 5.08
CA LEU A 74 -11.67 25.68 5.33
C LEU A 74 -11.16 26.48 4.14
N GLU A 75 -10.44 27.56 4.41
CA GLU A 75 -9.70 28.35 3.41
C GLU A 75 -8.48 27.55 2.93
N LEU A 76 -8.70 26.60 2.05
CA LEU A 76 -7.62 26.09 1.21
C LEU A 76 -7.41 27.08 0.07
N GLU A 77 -6.15 27.38 -0.26
CA GLU A 77 -5.80 28.26 -1.39
C GLU A 77 -6.59 27.81 -2.63
N ARG A 78 -7.54 28.65 -3.01
CA ARG A 78 -8.47 28.38 -4.11
C ARG A 78 -7.71 28.46 -5.43
N ASN A 79 -7.52 27.34 -6.08
CA ASN A 79 -7.02 27.33 -7.44
C ASN A 79 -8.19 27.63 -8.38
N VAL A 80 -8.35 28.89 -8.79
CA VAL A 80 -9.41 29.38 -9.67
C VAL A 80 -9.42 28.61 -11.02
N ASP A 81 -8.26 28.16 -11.49
CA ASP A 81 -8.11 27.40 -12.73
C ASP A 81 -8.80 26.01 -12.68
N SER A 82 -9.15 25.49 -11.51
CA SER A 82 -9.82 24.20 -11.36
C SER A 82 -11.36 24.29 -11.33
N LEU A 83 -11.94 25.46 -11.19
CA LEU A 83 -13.41 25.66 -11.10
C LEU A 83 -14.17 25.15 -12.32
N PRO A 84 -13.74 25.39 -13.59
CA PRO A 84 -14.41 24.87 -14.77
C PRO A 84 -14.50 23.35 -14.78
N MET A 85 -13.41 22.68 -14.43
CA MET A 85 -13.35 21.22 -14.36
C MET A 85 -14.27 20.67 -13.27
N ARG A 86 -14.30 21.31 -12.11
CA ARG A 86 -15.17 20.90 -10.99
C ARG A 86 -16.65 21.03 -11.37
N ALA A 87 -17.04 22.15 -12.02
CA ALA A 87 -18.40 22.36 -12.50
C ALA A 87 -18.81 21.30 -13.53
N ALA A 88 -17.96 21.04 -14.53
CA ALA A 88 -18.19 20.05 -15.56
C ALA A 88 -18.36 18.64 -14.95
N TRP A 89 -17.51 18.25 -14.00
CA TRP A 89 -17.61 16.99 -13.31
C TRP A 89 -18.90 16.86 -12.52
N ASN A 90 -19.29 17.87 -11.76
CA ASN A 90 -20.52 17.84 -10.98
C ASN A 90 -21.75 17.65 -11.88
N LEU A 91 -21.79 18.33 -13.02
CA LEU A 91 -22.86 18.15 -13.98
C LEU A 91 -22.90 16.74 -14.55
N VAL A 92 -21.75 16.17 -14.93
CA VAL A 92 -21.65 14.79 -15.43
C VAL A 92 -22.10 13.79 -14.35
N LEU A 93 -21.68 13.94 -13.11
CA LEU A 93 -22.08 13.07 -12.00
C LEU A 93 -23.59 13.15 -11.74
N ILE A 94 -24.17 14.33 -11.79
CA ILE A 94 -25.63 14.54 -11.69
C ILE A 94 -26.33 13.76 -12.81
N CYS A 95 -25.88 13.89 -14.05
CA CYS A 95 -26.47 13.20 -15.19
C CYS A 95 -26.35 11.66 -15.10
N LEU A 96 -25.20 11.14 -14.69
CA LEU A 96 -25.00 9.71 -14.47
C LEU A 96 -25.90 9.19 -13.36
N THR A 97 -26.07 9.96 -12.28
CA THR A 97 -26.95 9.61 -11.18
C THR A 97 -28.42 9.60 -11.63
N ALA A 98 -28.86 10.57 -12.43
CA ALA A 98 -30.20 10.62 -13.01
C ALA A 98 -30.52 9.35 -13.77
N ARG A 99 -29.62 8.96 -14.64
CA ARG A 99 -29.78 7.74 -15.45
C ARG A 99 -29.77 6.46 -14.58
N SER A 100 -28.95 6.40 -13.54
CA SER A 100 -28.92 5.25 -12.63
C SER A 100 -30.21 5.05 -11.86
N SER A 101 -30.96 6.13 -11.58
CA SER A 101 -32.26 6.06 -10.89
C SER A 101 -33.44 5.70 -11.79
N GLY A 102 -33.17 5.37 -13.07
CA GLY A 102 -34.22 5.06 -14.06
C GLY A 102 -35.01 6.27 -14.52
N GLN A 103 -34.58 7.47 -14.17
CA GLN A 103 -35.17 8.69 -14.70
C GLN A 103 -34.64 8.93 -16.11
N CYS A 104 -35.52 8.98 -17.09
CA CYS A 104 -35.13 9.42 -18.44
C CYS A 104 -34.74 10.87 -18.35
N LEU A 105 -33.49 11.19 -18.76
CA LEU A 105 -33.20 12.58 -19.15
C LEU A 105 -34.17 12.93 -20.28
N PRO A 106 -34.93 14.03 -20.19
CA PRO A 106 -35.81 14.45 -21.25
C PRO A 106 -35.00 14.64 -22.54
N ARG A 107 -35.67 14.47 -23.70
CA ARG A 107 -35.04 14.62 -25.03
C ARG A 107 -34.42 16.01 -25.31
N CYS A 108 -34.63 16.95 -24.40
CA CYS A 108 -34.10 18.32 -24.48
C CYS A 108 -32.79 18.51 -23.73
N GLY A 109 -32.12 17.43 -23.35
CA GLY A 109 -30.81 17.49 -22.74
C GLY A 109 -30.82 17.72 -21.23
N ILE A 110 -29.65 18.05 -20.75
CA ILE A 110 -29.30 18.30 -19.35
C ILE A 110 -30.15 19.41 -18.73
N TYR A 111 -30.82 20.20 -19.51
CA TYR A 111 -31.59 21.38 -19.10
C TYR A 111 -32.91 21.10 -18.38
N GLU A 112 -33.55 19.96 -18.58
CA GLU A 112 -34.87 19.69 -18.00
C GLU A 112 -34.81 18.75 -16.78
N SER A 113 -33.72 18.72 -16.06
CA SER A 113 -33.61 17.99 -14.80
C SER A 113 -34.39 18.62 -13.64
N GLU A 114 -35.39 19.47 -13.93
CA GLU A 114 -36.32 20.07 -12.97
C GLU A 114 -37.01 19.06 -12.06
N ILE A 115 -37.19 17.80 -12.54
CA ILE A 115 -37.80 16.72 -11.75
C ILE A 115 -36.87 16.25 -10.63
N TRP A 116 -35.59 16.41 -10.75
CA TRP A 116 -34.57 15.93 -9.80
C TRP A 116 -34.46 16.78 -8.55
N PHE A 117 -34.78 18.08 -8.67
CA PHE A 117 -34.48 19.09 -7.69
C PHE A 117 -35.70 19.83 -7.18
N ARG A 118 -36.84 19.15 -7.06
CA ARG A 118 -38.03 19.72 -6.41
C ARG A 118 -37.69 20.19 -4.97
N GLY A 119 -37.54 21.48 -4.82
CA GLY A 119 -37.15 22.19 -3.60
C GLY A 119 -36.09 23.21 -3.93
N ASP A 120 -35.68 24.07 -3.08
CA ASP A 120 -34.86 25.31 -3.19
C ASP A 120 -33.64 25.35 -4.13
N LEU A 121 -33.52 24.38 -5.03
CA LEU A 121 -32.42 24.19 -5.96
C LEU A 121 -32.82 24.08 -7.42
N GLN A 122 -34.03 24.45 -7.80
CA GLN A 122 -34.35 24.76 -9.21
C GLN A 122 -33.31 25.68 -9.85
N THR A 123 -32.70 26.54 -9.03
CA THR A 123 -31.65 27.46 -9.42
C THR A 123 -30.33 26.79 -9.76
N THR A 124 -29.91 25.73 -9.09
CA THR A 124 -28.51 25.25 -9.24
C THR A 124 -28.26 24.50 -10.53
N THR A 125 -29.17 23.60 -10.96
CA THR A 125 -28.93 22.84 -12.18
C THR A 125 -29.24 23.65 -13.42
N ALA A 126 -30.32 24.41 -13.41
CA ALA A 126 -30.64 25.36 -14.47
C ALA A 126 -29.53 26.41 -14.59
N TRP A 127 -29.05 26.90 -13.45
CA TRP A 127 -27.93 27.81 -13.40
C TRP A 127 -26.63 27.18 -13.87
N LEU A 128 -26.30 25.96 -13.38
CA LEU A 128 -25.09 25.24 -13.81
C LEU A 128 -25.13 24.98 -15.33
N SER A 129 -26.27 24.54 -15.86
CA SER A 129 -26.45 24.33 -17.29
C SER A 129 -26.35 25.61 -18.11
N ALA A 130 -26.84 26.74 -17.57
CA ALA A 130 -26.76 28.04 -18.24
C ALA A 130 -25.32 28.60 -18.34
N GLN A 131 -24.35 28.01 -17.59
CA GLN A 131 -22.94 28.38 -17.67
C GLN A 131 -22.21 27.72 -18.84
N PHE A 132 -22.79 26.69 -19.44
CA PHE A 132 -22.19 25.95 -20.55
C PHE A 132 -22.84 26.34 -21.91
N SER A 133 -22.07 26.29 -22.98
CA SER A 133 -22.64 26.48 -24.30
C SER A 133 -23.60 25.33 -24.66
N GLY A 134 -24.67 25.62 -25.38
CA GLY A 134 -25.63 24.61 -25.83
C GLY A 134 -25.00 23.51 -26.66
N GLU A 135 -23.98 23.84 -27.43
CA GLU A 135 -23.23 22.88 -28.24
C GLU A 135 -22.41 21.93 -27.36
N SER A 136 -21.70 22.44 -26.34
CA SER A 136 -20.94 21.63 -25.40
C SER A 136 -21.84 20.69 -24.62
N LEU A 137 -23.01 21.15 -24.17
CA LEU A 137 -23.99 20.32 -23.50
C LEU A 137 -24.51 19.19 -24.41
N TRP A 138 -24.84 19.48 -25.65
CA TRP A 138 -25.31 18.47 -26.58
C TRP A 138 -24.23 17.42 -26.90
N GLN A 139 -22.98 17.86 -27.15
CA GLN A 139 -21.88 16.94 -27.41
C GLN A 139 -21.58 16.04 -26.17
N ALA A 140 -21.55 16.61 -24.98
CA ALA A 140 -21.35 15.84 -23.75
C ALA A 140 -22.44 14.79 -23.53
N GLU A 141 -23.71 15.15 -23.82
CA GLU A 141 -24.83 14.22 -23.74
C GLU A 141 -24.67 13.01 -24.65
N GLN A 142 -24.14 13.17 -25.87
CA GLN A 142 -23.88 12.04 -26.76
C GLN A 142 -22.92 11.03 -26.14
N PHE A 143 -21.85 11.49 -25.49
CA PHE A 143 -20.92 10.60 -24.80
C PHE A 143 -21.58 9.93 -23.59
N LEU A 144 -22.30 10.69 -22.78
CA LEU A 144 -22.96 10.18 -21.57
C LEU A 144 -24.05 9.15 -21.89
N ASN A 145 -24.81 9.36 -22.98
CA ASN A 145 -25.85 8.41 -23.42
C ASN A 145 -25.28 7.08 -23.88
N GLY A 146 -24.05 7.04 -24.37
CA GLY A 146 -23.34 5.81 -24.74
C GLY A 146 -22.86 4.96 -23.57
N ILE A 147 -22.86 5.47 -22.34
CA ILE A 147 -22.36 4.75 -21.17
C ILE A 147 -23.41 3.72 -20.72
N GLN A 148 -22.98 2.46 -20.56
CA GLN A 148 -23.79 1.42 -19.93
C GLN A 148 -23.59 1.48 -18.41
N LEU A 149 -24.64 1.85 -17.68
CA LEU A 149 -24.64 1.97 -16.21
C LEU A 149 -24.99 0.64 -15.55
N ASP A 150 -24.24 -0.41 -15.90
CA ASP A 150 -24.40 -1.75 -15.36
C ASP A 150 -23.66 -1.89 -14.00
N SER A 151 -23.75 -3.07 -13.39
CA SER A 151 -23.06 -3.37 -12.14
C SER A 151 -21.53 -3.29 -12.25
N GLU A 152 -21.00 -3.58 -13.46
CA GLU A 152 -19.57 -3.47 -13.75
C GLU A 152 -19.13 -2.01 -13.75
N PHE A 153 -19.87 -1.13 -14.40
CA PHE A 153 -19.58 0.31 -14.39
C PHE A 153 -19.61 0.87 -12.97
N ARG A 154 -20.63 0.54 -12.17
CA ARG A 154 -20.72 0.99 -10.77
C ARG A 154 -19.54 0.52 -9.93
N ALA A 155 -19.11 -0.73 -10.09
CA ALA A 155 -17.95 -1.27 -9.38
C ALA A 155 -16.62 -0.58 -9.80
N LEU A 156 -16.50 -0.15 -11.07
CA LEU A 156 -15.35 0.58 -11.59
C LEU A 156 -15.42 2.10 -11.36
N PHE A 157 -16.58 2.62 -10.97
CA PHE A 157 -16.83 4.05 -10.93
C PHE A 157 -15.84 4.84 -10.04
N PRO A 158 -15.49 4.39 -8.82
CA PRO A 158 -14.46 5.06 -8.02
C PRO A 158 -13.13 5.19 -8.76
N TYR A 159 -12.71 4.13 -9.44
CA TYR A 159 -11.45 4.10 -10.20
C TYR A 159 -11.49 4.99 -11.43
N ILE A 160 -12.65 5.03 -12.13
CA ILE A 160 -12.88 5.95 -13.26
C ILE A 160 -12.75 7.40 -12.77
N LEU A 161 -13.32 7.72 -11.63
CA LEU A 161 -13.25 9.06 -11.07
C LEU A 161 -11.84 9.43 -10.60
N GLU A 162 -11.07 8.49 -10.08
CA GLU A 162 -9.67 8.72 -9.71
C GLU A 162 -8.76 8.90 -10.93
N GLU A 163 -8.98 8.17 -12.02
CA GLU A 163 -8.14 8.25 -13.20
C GLU A 163 -8.48 9.44 -14.09
N HIS A 164 -9.76 9.71 -14.25
CA HIS A 164 -10.29 10.72 -15.17
C HIS A 164 -10.99 11.87 -14.45
N GLY A 165 -11.16 11.74 -13.14
CA GLY A 165 -11.96 12.64 -12.34
C GLY A 165 -11.26 13.90 -11.88
N PRO A 166 -12.02 14.68 -11.12
CA PRO A 166 -11.51 15.88 -10.50
C PRO A 166 -10.42 15.51 -9.49
N GLY A 167 -9.28 16.15 -9.58
CA GLY A 167 -8.11 15.82 -8.75
C GLY A 167 -7.17 14.80 -9.36
N SER A 168 -7.54 14.13 -10.47
CA SER A 168 -6.54 13.48 -11.29
C SER A 168 -5.59 14.57 -11.83
N ARG A 169 -4.28 14.33 -11.79
CA ARG A 169 -3.31 15.29 -12.36
C ARG A 169 -3.50 15.51 -13.88
N ALA A 170 -4.18 14.61 -14.57
CA ALA A 170 -4.61 14.83 -15.94
C ALA A 170 -5.53 16.06 -16.07
N SER A 171 -6.31 16.39 -15.04
CA SER A 171 -7.17 17.59 -15.02
C SER A 171 -6.43 18.87 -14.64
N VAL A 172 -5.24 18.76 -14.03
CA VAL A 172 -4.44 19.91 -13.55
C VAL A 172 -3.31 20.28 -14.52
N MET A 173 -2.89 19.35 -15.39
CA MET A 173 -1.81 19.61 -16.36
C MET A 173 -2.36 20.26 -17.64
N LYS A 174 -1.71 21.36 -18.06
CA LYS A 174 -2.04 22.12 -19.27
C LYS A 174 -1.81 21.33 -20.59
N ASP A 175 -1.17 20.15 -20.53
CA ASP A 175 -0.88 19.31 -21.69
C ASP A 175 -1.27 17.85 -21.44
N PRO A 176 -2.38 17.38 -22.00
CA PRO A 176 -2.85 16.00 -21.87
C PRO A 176 -1.86 14.95 -22.40
N ALA A 177 -0.98 15.31 -23.33
CA ALA A 177 -0.02 14.38 -23.93
C ALA A 177 1.12 13.99 -22.96
N THR A 178 1.42 14.82 -21.97
CA THR A 178 2.44 14.57 -20.95
C THR A 178 1.89 13.87 -19.70
N ALA A 179 0.57 13.88 -19.50
CA ALA A 179 -0.10 13.35 -18.31
C ALA A 179 -0.08 11.80 -18.22
N SER A 180 0.20 11.09 -19.31
CA SER A 180 0.20 9.62 -19.34
C SER A 180 1.49 8.99 -18.81
N SER A 181 2.49 9.77 -18.41
CA SER A 181 3.76 9.22 -17.98
C SER A 181 3.66 8.61 -16.57
N ARG A 182 4.16 7.39 -16.42
CA ARG A 182 4.37 6.72 -15.11
C ARG A 182 5.10 7.59 -14.08
N ALA A 183 5.86 8.57 -14.56
CA ALA A 183 6.58 9.53 -13.74
C ALA A 183 5.64 10.48 -12.99
N ALA A 184 4.62 11.02 -13.65
CA ALA A 184 3.66 11.95 -13.03
C ALA A 184 2.81 11.27 -11.94
N LYS A 185 2.38 10.01 -12.16
CA LYS A 185 1.68 9.21 -11.13
C LYS A 185 2.57 8.91 -9.92
N ARG A 186 3.88 8.71 -10.11
CA ARG A 186 4.84 8.50 -9.02
C ARG A 186 5.10 9.76 -8.21
N GLU A 187 5.18 10.91 -8.85
CA GLU A 187 5.38 12.20 -8.17
C GLU A 187 4.20 12.58 -7.27
N SER A 188 2.95 12.23 -7.66
CA SER A 188 1.77 12.55 -6.83
C SER A 188 1.62 11.65 -5.63
N GLY A 189 2.22 10.45 -5.64
CA GLY A 189 2.03 9.45 -4.58
C GLY A 189 0.60 8.93 -4.45
N VAL A 190 -0.30 9.25 -5.39
CA VAL A 190 -1.68 8.78 -5.41
C VAL A 190 -1.76 7.46 -6.16
N PHE A 191 -2.16 6.40 -5.46
CA PHE A 191 -2.27 5.05 -6.00
C PHE A 191 -3.64 4.47 -5.68
N TYR A 192 -4.27 3.84 -6.68
CA TYR A 192 -5.56 3.18 -6.52
C TYR A 192 -5.48 2.01 -5.55
N THR A 193 -6.34 1.98 -4.56
CA THR A 193 -6.45 0.83 -3.66
C THR A 193 -7.34 -0.23 -4.32
N PRO A 194 -6.85 -1.43 -4.66
CA PRO A 194 -7.70 -2.49 -5.18
C PRO A 194 -8.81 -2.85 -4.19
N ALA A 195 -10.00 -3.20 -4.72
CA ALA A 195 -11.17 -3.46 -3.88
C ALA A 195 -10.95 -4.61 -2.90
N ASP A 196 -10.24 -5.67 -3.30
CA ASP A 196 -9.91 -6.81 -2.44
C ASP A 196 -8.99 -6.43 -1.27
N VAL A 197 -8.09 -5.46 -1.48
CA VAL A 197 -7.24 -4.89 -0.41
C VAL A 197 -8.10 -4.09 0.57
N ALA A 198 -8.96 -3.22 0.05
CA ALA A 198 -9.86 -2.42 0.88
C ALA A 198 -10.83 -3.31 1.68
N ASP A 199 -11.43 -4.31 1.03
CA ASP A 199 -12.33 -5.28 1.68
C ASP A 199 -11.59 -6.06 2.78
N TYR A 200 -10.37 -6.53 2.52
CA TYR A 200 -9.56 -7.22 3.54
C TYR A 200 -9.27 -6.31 4.74
N MET A 201 -8.83 -5.08 4.49
CA MET A 201 -8.51 -4.12 5.56
C MET A 201 -9.71 -3.82 6.43
N VAL A 202 -10.87 -3.60 5.81
CA VAL A 202 -12.12 -3.33 6.54
C VAL A 202 -12.62 -4.56 7.29
N ASP A 203 -12.68 -5.72 6.65
CA ASP A 203 -13.16 -6.96 7.28
C ASP A 203 -12.26 -7.41 8.43
N HIS A 204 -10.94 -7.21 8.30
CA HIS A 204 -10.02 -7.48 9.41
C HIS A 204 -10.18 -6.46 10.54
N SER A 205 -10.30 -5.16 10.21
CA SER A 205 -10.58 -4.12 11.21
C SER A 205 -11.87 -4.40 11.98
N ARG A 206 -12.94 -4.85 11.27
CA ARG A 206 -14.19 -5.27 11.91
C ARG A 206 -14.02 -6.44 12.88
N LYS A 207 -13.18 -7.44 12.50
CA LYS A 207 -12.91 -8.62 13.36
C LYS A 207 -12.16 -8.27 14.65
N ILE A 208 -11.24 -7.32 14.59
CA ILE A 208 -10.43 -6.90 15.75
C ILE A 208 -11.07 -5.76 16.55
N TYR A 209 -12.08 -5.10 16.01
CA TYR A 209 -12.83 -4.06 16.70
C TYR A 209 -13.74 -4.66 17.74
N SER A 210 -13.57 -4.25 19.00
CA SER A 210 -14.34 -4.80 20.15
C SER A 210 -15.73 -4.18 20.33
N GLY A 211 -16.08 -3.14 19.56
CA GLY A 211 -17.39 -2.50 19.60
C GLY A 211 -18.33 -2.97 18.50
N ASP A 212 -19.48 -2.34 18.41
CA ASP A 212 -20.43 -2.61 17.32
C ASP A 212 -20.01 -1.87 16.05
N PHE A 213 -19.71 -2.63 14.99
CA PHE A 213 -19.28 -2.10 13.71
C PHE A 213 -20.37 -1.30 12.99
N LEU A 214 -21.65 -1.66 13.16
CA LEU A 214 -22.77 -1.03 12.47
C LEU A 214 -23.07 0.39 12.98
N THR A 215 -22.59 0.72 14.18
CA THR A 215 -22.75 2.05 14.80
C THR A 215 -21.43 2.81 14.95
N ALA A 216 -20.31 2.16 14.61
CA ALA A 216 -18.99 2.74 14.74
C ALA A 216 -18.80 3.95 13.82
N LYS A 217 -18.39 5.10 14.38
CA LYS A 217 -17.92 6.24 13.59
C LYS A 217 -16.59 5.87 12.96
N SER A 218 -16.51 5.97 11.65
CA SER A 218 -15.34 5.55 10.85
C SER A 218 -14.75 6.73 10.10
N LEU A 219 -13.43 6.78 9.98
CA LEU A 219 -12.70 7.81 9.24
C LEU A 219 -11.78 7.20 8.19
N ASP A 220 -11.81 7.75 6.98
CA ASP A 220 -10.71 7.67 6.03
C ASP A 220 -10.02 9.06 5.95
N PRO A 221 -8.76 9.19 6.40
CA PRO A 221 -8.08 10.49 6.48
C PRO A 221 -7.53 11.01 5.15
N ALA A 222 -7.65 10.24 4.05
CA ALA A 222 -7.27 10.61 2.68
C ALA A 222 -8.17 9.86 1.70
N CYS A 223 -9.49 10.10 1.77
CA CYS A 223 -10.49 9.19 1.26
C CYS A 223 -10.60 9.14 -0.28
N GLY A 224 -10.03 10.12 -1.00
CA GLY A 224 -10.13 10.16 -2.45
C GLY A 224 -11.59 10.04 -2.90
N THR A 225 -11.85 9.12 -3.81
CA THR A 225 -13.18 8.84 -4.37
C THR A 225 -14.00 7.82 -3.56
N GLY A 226 -13.54 7.40 -2.37
CA GLY A 226 -14.35 6.65 -1.41
C GLY A 226 -14.29 5.13 -1.52
N VAL A 227 -13.21 4.55 -2.01
CA VAL A 227 -13.05 3.08 -2.14
C VAL A 227 -13.23 2.36 -0.79
N PHE A 228 -12.67 2.90 0.30
CA PHE A 228 -12.84 2.33 1.64
C PHE A 228 -14.26 2.47 2.17
N PHE A 229 -14.97 3.54 1.83
CA PHE A 229 -16.38 3.67 2.21
C PHE A 229 -17.25 2.58 1.59
N LEU A 230 -17.00 2.24 0.31
CA LEU A 230 -17.68 1.11 -0.32
C LEU A 230 -17.33 -0.22 0.35
N ALA A 231 -16.07 -0.42 0.74
CA ALA A 231 -15.67 -1.62 1.48
C ALA A 231 -16.37 -1.69 2.85
N MET A 232 -16.47 -0.57 3.57
CA MET A 232 -17.19 -0.49 4.84
C MET A 232 -18.68 -0.80 4.66
N LEU A 233 -19.32 -0.20 3.65
CA LEU A 233 -20.74 -0.45 3.37
C LEU A 233 -20.98 -1.92 3.01
N ARG A 234 -20.13 -2.52 2.17
CA ARG A 234 -20.22 -3.96 1.85
C ARG A 234 -20.05 -4.84 3.09
N SER A 235 -19.11 -4.50 3.98
CA SER A 235 -18.90 -5.22 5.23
C SER A 235 -20.11 -5.09 6.17
N ALA A 236 -20.71 -3.91 6.27
CA ALA A 236 -21.92 -3.66 7.06
C ALA A 236 -23.12 -4.46 6.51
N ILE A 237 -23.34 -4.46 5.20
CA ILE A 237 -24.41 -5.24 4.56
C ILE A 237 -24.24 -6.74 4.82
N ARG A 238 -23.00 -7.26 4.76
CA ARG A 238 -22.74 -8.68 5.06
C ARG A 238 -22.98 -9.05 6.53
N GLN A 239 -22.81 -8.12 7.45
CA GLN A 239 -23.01 -8.35 8.89
C GLN A 239 -24.49 -8.28 9.27
N HIS A 240 -25.28 -7.49 8.55
CA HIS A 240 -26.67 -7.27 8.85
C HIS A 240 -27.53 -8.41 8.29
N ASP A 241 -28.40 -9.02 9.11
CA ASP A 241 -29.38 -9.99 8.64
C ASP A 241 -30.43 -9.29 7.79
N ALA A 242 -30.79 -9.88 6.65
CA ALA A 242 -31.75 -9.33 5.69
C ALA A 242 -33.14 -9.04 6.27
N ALA A 243 -33.45 -9.55 7.48
CA ALA A 243 -34.71 -9.40 8.15
C ALA A 243 -34.95 -8.06 8.85
N ASP A 244 -33.88 -7.30 9.19
CA ASP A 244 -33.98 -6.18 10.14
C ASP A 244 -34.04 -4.78 9.51
N GLY A 245 -34.13 -4.67 8.18
CA GLY A 245 -34.32 -3.37 7.53
C GLY A 245 -33.12 -2.43 7.56
N PHE A 246 -31.91 -2.93 7.24
CA PHE A 246 -30.69 -2.12 7.15
C PHE A 246 -30.86 -0.98 6.15
N SER A 247 -30.65 0.25 6.60
CA SER A 247 -30.60 1.42 5.73
C SER A 247 -29.17 1.80 5.40
N ARG A 248 -28.83 1.75 4.12
CA ARG A 248 -27.54 2.18 3.60
C ARG A 248 -27.35 3.67 3.81
N LEU A 249 -28.37 4.48 3.54
CA LEU A 249 -28.32 5.93 3.73
C LEU A 249 -28.03 6.29 5.18
N ASP A 250 -28.70 5.65 6.15
CA ASP A 250 -28.47 5.94 7.56
C ASP A 250 -27.07 5.52 8.01
N TYR A 251 -26.59 4.36 7.54
CA TYR A 251 -25.22 3.93 7.82
C TYR A 251 -24.19 4.91 7.23
N ILE A 252 -24.34 5.29 5.96
CA ILE A 252 -23.45 6.24 5.29
C ILE A 252 -23.41 7.57 6.03
N THR A 253 -24.57 8.15 6.35
CA THR A 253 -24.65 9.49 6.95
C THR A 253 -24.31 9.52 8.43
N SER A 254 -24.45 8.39 9.12
CA SER A 254 -24.17 8.30 10.56
C SER A 254 -22.76 7.80 10.87
N CYS A 255 -22.20 6.89 10.07
CA CYS A 255 -20.99 6.17 10.41
C CYS A 255 -19.77 6.58 9.56
N LEU A 256 -19.94 6.94 8.27
CA LEU A 256 -18.83 7.17 7.38
C LEU A 256 -18.40 8.65 7.38
N HIS A 257 -17.10 8.90 7.57
CA HIS A 257 -16.49 10.23 7.56
C HIS A 257 -15.19 10.20 6.78
N GLY A 258 -14.88 11.30 6.06
CA GLY A 258 -13.67 11.39 5.25
C GLY A 258 -13.05 12.75 5.25
N LEU A 259 -11.73 12.77 5.13
CA LEU A 259 -10.93 13.95 4.84
C LEU A 259 -10.24 13.77 3.48
N ASP A 260 -10.18 14.82 2.71
CA ASP A 260 -9.33 14.90 1.52
C ASP A 260 -9.00 16.36 1.23
N VAL A 261 -7.85 16.62 0.63
CA VAL A 261 -7.44 17.97 0.18
C VAL A 261 -8.17 18.41 -1.09
N SER A 262 -8.80 17.47 -1.79
CA SER A 262 -9.53 17.70 -3.04
C SER A 262 -11.03 17.68 -2.79
N GLY A 263 -11.66 18.87 -2.78
CA GLY A 263 -13.11 18.97 -2.71
C GLY A 263 -13.83 18.24 -3.83
N GLN A 264 -13.20 18.15 -5.00
CA GLN A 264 -13.71 17.43 -6.17
C GLN A 264 -13.72 15.90 -5.93
N ALA A 265 -12.68 15.35 -5.31
CA ALA A 265 -12.65 13.94 -4.94
C ALA A 265 -13.76 13.62 -3.92
N LEU A 266 -13.99 14.51 -2.98
CA LEU A 266 -15.08 14.39 -1.99
C LEU A 266 -16.47 14.47 -2.63
N ASP A 267 -16.66 15.34 -3.61
CA ASP A 267 -17.91 15.42 -4.38
C ASP A 267 -18.14 14.09 -5.13
N ALA A 268 -17.09 13.54 -5.74
CA ALA A 268 -17.13 12.23 -6.39
C ALA A 268 -17.43 11.10 -5.39
N ALA A 269 -16.77 11.08 -4.23
CA ALA A 269 -17.05 10.10 -3.18
C ALA A 269 -18.51 10.15 -2.70
N ALA A 270 -19.06 11.36 -2.54
CA ALA A 270 -20.47 11.53 -2.19
C ALA A 270 -21.40 10.96 -3.27
N PHE A 271 -21.10 11.14 -4.55
CA PHE A 271 -21.88 10.56 -5.63
C PHE A 271 -21.74 9.03 -5.72
N VAL A 272 -20.55 8.50 -5.46
CA VAL A 272 -20.33 7.04 -5.36
C VAL A 272 -21.24 6.44 -4.27
N LEU A 273 -21.25 7.04 -3.09
CA LEU A 273 -22.08 6.58 -1.97
C LEU A 273 -23.56 6.77 -2.24
N LEU A 274 -23.95 7.85 -2.92
CA LEU A 274 -25.34 8.08 -3.33
C LEU A 274 -25.87 6.96 -4.24
N GLN A 275 -25.05 6.44 -5.17
CA GLN A 275 -25.45 5.31 -6.03
C GLN A 275 -25.90 4.08 -5.23
N GLU A 276 -25.29 3.86 -4.07
CA GLU A 276 -25.58 2.70 -3.22
C GLU A 276 -26.90 2.81 -2.45
N CYS A 277 -27.46 4.00 -2.30
CA CYS A 277 -28.69 4.22 -1.54
C CYS A 277 -29.85 4.82 -2.37
N LEU A 278 -29.70 4.96 -3.69
CA LEU A 278 -30.75 5.55 -4.56
C LEU A 278 -32.12 4.85 -4.41
N SER A 279 -32.14 3.52 -4.25
CA SER A 279 -33.37 2.74 -4.11
C SER A 279 -34.16 3.04 -2.83
N GLU A 280 -33.52 3.61 -1.81
CA GLU A 280 -34.14 3.94 -0.53
C GLU A 280 -34.83 5.32 -0.54
N LEU A 281 -34.41 6.22 -1.44
CA LEU A 281 -34.81 7.61 -1.44
C LEU A 281 -36.33 7.84 -1.67
N PRO A 282 -37.01 7.11 -2.58
CA PRO A 282 -38.47 7.28 -2.79
C PRO A 282 -39.28 7.02 -1.52
N ALA A 283 -38.93 5.96 -0.78
CA ALA A 283 -39.65 5.61 0.47
C ALA A 283 -39.49 6.68 1.57
N ARG A 284 -38.42 7.50 1.48
CA ARG A 284 -38.12 8.59 2.42
C ARG A 284 -38.58 9.96 1.92
N SER A 285 -39.19 10.04 0.75
CA SER A 285 -39.52 11.29 0.07
C SER A 285 -38.32 12.24 -0.04
N LEU A 286 -37.13 11.68 -0.24
CA LEU A 286 -35.88 12.41 -0.29
C LEU A 286 -35.38 12.53 -1.73
N SER A 287 -35.02 13.73 -2.16
CA SER A 287 -34.41 13.91 -3.48
C SER A 287 -32.94 13.43 -3.48
N PRO A 288 -32.41 12.95 -4.60
CA PRO A 288 -31.01 12.57 -4.71
C PRO A 288 -30.03 13.65 -4.28
N LEU A 289 -30.32 14.92 -4.59
CA LEU A 289 -29.49 16.04 -4.18
C LEU A 289 -29.53 16.28 -2.66
N ALA A 290 -30.70 16.14 -2.05
CA ALA A 290 -30.81 16.24 -0.60
C ALA A 290 -30.04 15.10 0.09
N ALA A 291 -30.10 13.87 -0.44
CA ALA A 291 -29.32 12.74 0.04
C ALA A 291 -27.81 12.99 -0.16
N TRP A 292 -27.39 13.47 -1.33
CA TRP A 292 -25.99 13.82 -1.59
C TRP A 292 -25.48 14.89 -0.61
N LYS A 293 -26.27 15.92 -0.32
CA LYS A 293 -25.88 16.92 0.69
C LYS A 293 -25.71 16.33 2.09
N LEU A 294 -26.59 15.40 2.47
CA LEU A 294 -26.45 14.69 3.76
C LEU A 294 -25.17 13.88 3.80
N ILE A 295 -24.86 13.12 2.75
CA ILE A 295 -23.62 12.35 2.62
C ILE A 295 -22.41 13.29 2.66
N ARG A 296 -22.43 14.38 1.87
CA ARG A 296 -21.32 15.32 1.71
C ARG A 296 -20.93 16.04 3.02
N ARG A 297 -21.85 16.16 3.98
CA ARG A 297 -21.56 16.78 5.28
C ARG A 297 -20.46 16.09 6.07
N ASN A 298 -20.32 14.77 5.89
CA ASN A 298 -19.32 13.98 6.57
C ASN A 298 -18.01 13.85 5.77
N LEU A 299 -17.94 14.46 4.59
CA LEU A 299 -16.76 14.45 3.73
C LEU A 299 -16.19 15.88 3.70
N VAL A 300 -15.14 16.10 4.48
CA VAL A 300 -14.64 17.47 4.74
C VAL A 300 -13.36 17.72 3.95
N GLU A 301 -13.35 18.82 3.18
CA GLU A 301 -12.17 19.30 2.48
C GLU A 301 -11.17 19.87 3.49
N ALA A 302 -10.14 19.10 3.78
CA ALA A 302 -9.10 19.45 4.73
C ALA A 302 -7.84 18.64 4.51
N ASP A 303 -6.70 19.22 4.84
CA ASP A 303 -5.45 18.48 4.99
C ASP A 303 -5.43 17.80 6.36
N ALA A 304 -5.50 16.47 6.37
CA ALA A 304 -5.51 15.69 7.60
C ALA A 304 -4.27 15.94 8.48
N LEU A 305 -3.12 16.31 7.88
CA LEU A 305 -1.90 16.65 8.62
C LEU A 305 -2.01 17.97 9.39
N ARG A 306 -2.99 18.81 9.04
CA ARG A 306 -3.29 20.09 9.67
C ARG A 306 -4.55 20.03 10.55
N VAL A 307 -4.86 18.88 11.11
CA VAL A 307 -5.99 18.67 12.01
C VAL A 307 -5.48 18.19 13.36
N ASP A 308 -5.93 18.82 14.43
CA ASP A 308 -5.64 18.41 15.80
C ASP A 308 -6.75 17.53 16.38
N SER A 309 -6.42 16.76 17.41
CA SER A 309 -7.36 15.89 18.13
C SER A 309 -7.12 16.01 19.64
N LYS A 310 -8.02 15.48 20.46
CA LYS A 310 -7.85 15.46 21.93
C LYS A 310 -6.57 14.75 22.39
N ARG A 311 -6.00 13.88 21.56
CA ARG A 311 -4.72 13.18 21.83
C ARG A 311 -3.50 13.99 21.37
N THR A 312 -3.71 15.12 20.70
CA THR A 312 -2.64 16.03 20.30
C THR A 312 -2.45 17.07 21.42
N SER A 313 -1.25 17.13 21.98
CA SER A 313 -0.92 18.20 22.92
C SER A 313 -0.79 19.53 22.16
N THR A 314 -1.78 20.40 22.27
CA THR A 314 -1.84 21.69 21.56
C THR A 314 -1.30 22.84 22.40
N GLU A 315 -0.98 22.62 23.69
CA GLU A 315 -0.60 23.65 24.65
C GLU A 315 0.67 24.44 24.30
N PHE A 316 1.45 23.92 23.33
CA PHE A 316 2.75 24.49 22.96
C PHE A 316 2.79 25.10 21.56
N PHE A 317 1.66 25.18 20.86
CA PHE A 317 1.64 25.72 19.49
C PHE A 317 1.09 27.12 19.42
N GLU A 318 1.86 28.05 18.86
CA GLU A 318 1.45 29.46 18.67
C GLU A 318 0.22 29.59 17.75
N ASN A 319 0.04 28.65 16.79
CA ASN A 319 -1.08 28.65 15.84
C ASN A 319 -1.88 27.36 16.01
N PRO A 320 -3.02 27.36 16.69
CA PRO A 320 -3.88 26.19 16.82
C PRO A 320 -4.47 25.82 15.46
N LEU A 321 -4.45 24.51 15.17
CA LEU A 321 -5.11 23.95 14.00
C LEU A 321 -6.58 23.63 14.33
N PRO A 322 -7.45 23.50 13.31
CA PRO A 322 -8.82 23.07 13.53
C PRO A 322 -8.84 21.71 14.22
N HIS A 323 -9.66 21.60 15.26
CA HIS A 323 -9.81 20.37 16.00
C HIS A 323 -10.79 19.42 15.28
N LEU A 324 -10.55 18.12 15.39
CA LEU A 324 -11.36 17.07 14.78
C LEU A 324 -12.87 17.21 15.07
N THR A 325 -13.24 17.63 16.29
CA THR A 325 -14.64 17.90 16.69
C THR A 325 -15.26 19.12 16.02
N GLN A 326 -14.45 20.05 15.52
CA GLN A 326 -14.96 21.20 14.75
C GLN A 326 -15.31 20.77 13.32
N LEU A 327 -14.54 19.85 12.76
CA LEU A 327 -14.80 19.28 11.43
C LEU A 327 -15.96 18.28 11.46
N PHE A 328 -16.04 17.47 12.52
CA PHE A 328 -17.05 16.45 12.74
C PHE A 328 -17.73 16.62 14.08
N PRO A 329 -18.73 17.50 14.19
CA PRO A 329 -19.39 17.79 15.48
C PRO A 329 -20.09 16.60 16.14
N ASN A 330 -20.40 15.57 15.36
CA ASN A 330 -20.99 14.32 15.83
C ASN A 330 -19.94 13.29 16.35
N VAL A 331 -18.65 13.65 16.37
CA VAL A 331 -17.54 12.80 16.83
C VAL A 331 -16.85 13.48 18.01
N SER A 332 -17.20 13.10 19.24
CA SER A 332 -16.73 13.78 20.46
C SER A 332 -15.34 13.34 20.94
N ASP A 333 -15.02 12.05 20.77
CA ASP A 333 -13.83 11.43 21.40
C ASP A 333 -12.84 10.79 20.41
N GLY A 334 -13.10 10.94 19.11
CA GLY A 334 -12.38 10.28 18.04
C GLY A 334 -13.19 9.13 17.42
N PHE A 335 -12.61 8.51 16.43
CA PHE A 335 -13.26 7.50 15.62
C PHE A 335 -13.08 6.10 16.22
N GLY A 336 -14.10 5.26 16.11
CA GLY A 336 -14.01 3.85 16.46
C GLY A 336 -13.16 3.08 15.45
N ILE A 337 -13.28 3.45 14.17
CA ILE A 337 -12.53 2.81 13.08
C ILE A 337 -11.83 3.87 12.23
N LEU A 338 -10.58 3.61 11.85
CA LEU A 338 -9.82 4.40 10.89
C LEU A 338 -9.24 3.47 9.83
N VAL A 339 -9.54 3.72 8.56
CA VAL A 339 -8.94 2.96 7.46
C VAL A 339 -8.56 3.89 6.32
N GLY A 340 -7.49 3.57 5.60
CA GLY A 340 -7.10 4.41 4.48
C GLY A 340 -5.83 3.95 3.76
N ASN A 341 -5.56 4.59 2.64
CA ASN A 341 -4.32 4.51 1.87
C ASN A 341 -3.71 5.91 1.79
N PRO A 342 -2.79 6.28 2.68
CA PRO A 342 -2.21 7.61 2.70
C PRO A 342 -1.34 7.89 1.47
N PRO A 343 -1.11 9.18 1.11
CA PRO A 343 -0.23 9.52 0.00
C PRO A 343 1.23 9.15 0.27
N TYR A 344 1.94 8.63 -0.76
CA TYR A 344 3.34 8.21 -0.71
C TYR A 344 4.29 9.27 -1.28
N ALA A 345 4.01 10.54 -1.05
CA ALA A 345 4.83 11.66 -1.53
C ALA A 345 5.92 12.08 -0.52
N ALA A 346 6.95 12.75 -1.00
CA ALA A 346 7.99 13.30 -0.15
C ALA A 346 7.49 14.54 0.63
N ILE A 347 7.88 14.66 1.90
CA ILE A 347 7.48 15.78 2.76
C ILE A 347 8.10 17.11 2.28
N GLY A 348 9.33 17.06 1.74
CA GLY A 348 10.07 18.27 1.36
C GLY A 348 9.46 19.07 0.20
N GLU A 349 8.45 18.55 -0.47
CA GLU A 349 7.66 19.28 -1.46
C GLU A 349 6.62 20.20 -0.81
N ARG A 350 6.40 20.09 0.50
CA ARG A 350 5.44 20.90 1.26
C ARG A 350 6.08 22.16 1.76
N LYS A 351 5.42 23.29 1.52
CA LYS A 351 5.84 24.62 2.01
C LYS A 351 5.73 24.78 3.53
N ASP A 352 4.90 23.97 4.17
CA ASP A 352 4.59 24.04 5.61
C ASP A 352 5.34 22.97 6.44
N PHE A 353 6.41 22.38 5.91
CA PHE A 353 7.21 21.37 6.59
C PHE A 353 7.66 21.77 8.00
N ASP A 354 8.14 22.99 8.15
CA ASP A 354 8.63 23.49 9.44
C ASP A 354 7.52 23.57 10.50
N SER A 355 6.29 23.89 10.09
CA SER A 355 5.13 23.91 10.99
C SER A 355 4.63 22.52 11.39
N LEU A 356 4.87 21.50 10.57
CA LEU A 356 4.53 20.11 10.86
C LEU A 356 5.56 19.44 11.80
N THR A 357 6.82 19.83 11.71
CA THR A 357 7.93 19.18 12.45
C THR A 357 7.65 19.06 13.95
N PRO A 358 7.20 20.08 14.70
CA PRO A 358 6.95 19.95 16.12
C PRO A 358 5.69 19.13 16.46
N ARG A 359 4.84 18.84 15.46
CA ARG A 359 3.54 18.20 15.66
C ARG A 359 3.58 16.67 15.52
N PHE A 360 4.62 16.13 14.87
CA PHE A 360 4.74 14.70 14.58
C PHE A 360 6.01 14.12 15.17
N ALA A 361 5.85 13.05 15.94
CA ALA A 361 6.98 12.34 16.53
C ALA A 361 7.95 11.81 15.44
N SER A 362 7.43 11.39 14.29
CA SER A 362 8.23 10.96 13.15
C SER A 362 9.20 12.02 12.64
N LEU A 363 8.91 13.30 12.84
CA LEU A 363 9.72 14.42 12.39
C LEU A 363 10.63 14.99 13.50
N SER A 364 10.59 14.44 14.72
CA SER A 364 11.35 14.94 15.86
C SER A 364 12.87 14.76 15.69
N GLY A 365 13.66 15.55 16.41
CA GLY A 365 15.11 15.35 16.55
C GLY A 365 16.01 15.95 15.47
N GLY A 366 15.50 16.80 14.59
CA GLY A 366 16.30 17.67 13.69
C GLY A 366 17.15 16.99 12.60
N LYS A 367 17.02 15.64 12.44
CA LYS A 367 17.80 14.84 11.48
C LYS A 367 16.95 14.30 10.31
N VAL A 368 15.68 14.68 10.24
CA VAL A 368 14.77 14.18 9.23
C VAL A 368 15.07 14.83 7.88
N SER A 369 15.31 14.00 6.87
CA SER A 369 15.52 14.46 5.51
C SER A 369 14.22 15.01 4.91
N GLN A 370 14.33 16.05 4.09
CA GLN A 370 13.22 16.54 3.26
C GLN A 370 12.68 15.48 2.29
N ARG A 371 13.44 14.38 2.05
CA ARG A 371 12.99 13.21 1.30
C ARG A 371 12.14 12.23 2.13
N ALA A 372 11.90 12.55 3.42
CA ALA A 372 10.98 11.80 4.26
C ALA A 372 9.59 11.70 3.61
N ASN A 373 8.87 10.61 3.87
CA ASN A 373 7.60 10.33 3.18
C ASN A 373 6.40 10.67 4.07
N LEU A 374 5.34 11.22 3.46
CA LEU A 374 4.12 11.65 4.15
C LEU A 374 3.42 10.52 4.92
N TYR A 375 3.42 9.30 4.40
CA TYR A 375 2.64 8.21 5.01
C TYR A 375 3.01 7.92 6.46
N SER A 376 4.27 8.20 6.90
CA SER A 376 4.65 8.00 8.30
C SER A 376 3.88 8.91 9.26
N LEU A 377 3.49 10.10 8.81
CA LEU A 377 2.66 11.03 9.59
C LEU A 377 1.23 10.50 9.71
N PHE A 378 0.71 9.88 8.64
CA PHE A 378 -0.59 9.22 8.69
C PHE A 378 -0.60 8.01 9.62
N VAL A 379 0.52 7.28 9.76
CA VAL A 379 0.62 6.21 10.75
C VAL A 379 0.37 6.77 12.16
N GLU A 380 0.82 7.97 12.48
CA GLU A 380 0.54 8.59 13.76
C GLU A 380 -0.96 8.91 13.97
N MET A 381 -1.74 9.08 12.90
CA MET A 381 -3.19 9.30 13.02
C MET A 381 -3.92 8.04 13.51
N MET A 382 -3.35 6.84 13.35
CA MET A 382 -3.95 5.59 13.84
C MET A 382 -4.23 5.62 15.34
N TRP A 383 -3.49 6.40 16.12
CA TRP A 383 -3.78 6.60 17.55
C TRP A 383 -4.21 8.01 17.91
N ARG A 384 -3.97 9.00 17.05
CA ARG A 384 -4.36 10.39 17.31
C ARG A 384 -5.84 10.65 17.03
N PHE A 385 -6.38 10.03 15.97
CA PHE A 385 -7.75 10.26 15.51
C PHE A 385 -8.75 9.20 15.98
N THR A 386 -8.27 8.09 16.52
CA THR A 386 -9.14 7.07 17.11
C THR A 386 -9.45 7.37 18.57
N LYS A 387 -10.64 6.97 19.02
CA LYS A 387 -11.04 7.11 20.43
C LYS A 387 -10.15 6.27 21.35
N PRO A 388 -9.93 6.67 22.61
CA PRO A 388 -9.26 5.83 23.60
C PRO A 388 -10.07 4.58 23.92
N GLY A 389 -9.43 3.42 23.86
CA GLY A 389 -10.08 2.13 24.05
C GLY A 389 -11.13 1.82 22.97
N CYS A 390 -11.41 0.56 22.75
CA CYS A 390 -12.40 0.11 21.78
C CYS A 390 -12.26 0.82 20.41
N ASN A 391 -11.09 0.66 19.77
CA ASN A 391 -10.80 1.20 18.44
C ASN A 391 -10.09 0.19 17.56
N ALA A 392 -10.16 0.38 16.25
CA ALA A 392 -9.38 -0.32 15.25
C ALA A 392 -8.95 0.65 14.15
N ALA A 393 -7.69 0.58 13.75
CA ALA A 393 -7.15 1.37 12.66
C ALA A 393 -6.38 0.48 11.68
N ALA A 394 -6.49 0.75 10.38
CA ALA A 394 -5.75 0.05 9.34
C ALA A 394 -5.24 1.02 8.28
N LEU A 395 -3.97 0.96 7.96
CA LEU A 395 -3.36 1.71 6.86
C LEU A 395 -2.53 0.81 5.98
N VAL A 396 -2.60 1.01 4.67
CA VAL A 396 -1.64 0.40 3.75
C VAL A 396 -0.53 1.39 3.43
N THR A 397 0.71 0.95 3.55
CA THR A 397 1.92 1.79 3.41
C THR A 397 2.98 1.07 2.58
N PRO A 398 3.99 1.78 2.07
CA PRO A 398 5.19 1.13 1.58
C PRO A 398 5.88 0.28 2.66
N LEU A 399 6.48 -0.84 2.25
CA LEU A 399 7.21 -1.75 3.15
C LEU A 399 8.37 -1.07 3.89
N SER A 400 8.84 0.08 3.42
CA SER A 400 9.92 0.86 4.05
C SER A 400 9.65 1.21 5.52
N ILE A 401 8.39 1.27 5.94
CA ILE A 401 8.04 1.42 7.38
C ILE A 401 8.68 0.32 8.25
N ALA A 402 8.86 -0.89 7.71
CA ALA A 402 9.35 -2.02 8.47
C ALA A 402 10.89 -2.10 8.54
N PHE A 403 11.62 -1.58 7.54
CA PHE A 403 13.07 -1.84 7.45
C PHE A 403 13.95 -0.60 7.25
N HIS A 404 13.39 0.54 6.85
CA HIS A 404 14.21 1.70 6.50
C HIS A 404 14.85 2.32 7.75
N GLY A 405 16.20 2.50 7.72
CA GLY A 405 17.00 3.04 8.84
C GLY A 405 17.12 4.56 8.87
N GLY A 406 16.26 5.31 8.15
CA GLY A 406 16.23 6.78 8.24
C GLY A 406 15.53 7.26 9.52
N ALA A 407 15.98 8.36 10.08
CA ALA A 407 15.49 8.90 11.36
C ALA A 407 13.96 9.02 11.42
N GLN A 408 13.32 9.43 10.32
CA GLN A 408 11.85 9.50 10.26
C GLN A 408 11.19 8.16 10.57
N TYR A 409 11.67 7.07 9.98
CA TYR A 409 11.07 5.75 10.14
C TYR A 409 11.39 5.15 11.50
N GLU A 410 12.60 5.38 12.01
CA GLU A 410 12.99 4.99 13.36
C GLU A 410 12.14 5.72 14.41
N ASN A 411 11.97 7.03 14.26
CA ASN A 411 11.12 7.84 15.14
C ASN A 411 9.65 7.39 15.07
N CYS A 412 9.14 7.10 13.86
CA CYS A 412 7.78 6.58 13.68
C CYS A 412 7.59 5.25 14.41
N ARG A 413 8.51 4.29 14.22
CA ARG A 413 8.46 3.00 14.91
C ARG A 413 8.62 3.13 16.43
N HIS A 414 9.48 4.05 16.88
CA HIS A 414 9.58 4.38 18.30
C HIS A 414 8.25 4.93 18.84
N ALA A 415 7.62 5.88 18.13
CA ALA A 415 6.32 6.40 18.52
C ALA A 415 5.25 5.30 18.57
N MET A 416 5.25 4.36 17.61
CA MET A 416 4.35 3.20 17.62
C MET A 416 4.54 2.34 18.88
N SER A 417 5.78 2.07 19.29
CA SER A 417 6.08 1.23 20.46
C SER A 417 5.65 1.87 21.79
N TRP A 418 5.65 3.20 21.89
CA TRP A 418 5.32 3.95 23.12
C TRP A 418 3.85 4.36 23.22
N ASN A 419 3.07 4.26 22.14
CA ASN A 419 1.63 4.55 22.17
C ASN A 419 0.77 3.32 22.48
N GLY A 420 1.40 2.23 22.89
CA GLY A 420 0.71 1.00 23.33
C GLY A 420 -0.21 0.41 22.27
N GLY A 421 -1.18 -0.38 22.73
CA GLY A 421 -2.12 -1.10 21.87
C GLY A 421 -1.52 -2.36 21.26
N ARG A 422 -2.33 -3.03 20.45
CA ARG A 422 -1.91 -4.20 19.69
C ARG A 422 -1.71 -3.82 18.24
N TRP A 423 -0.61 -4.32 17.66
CA TRP A 423 -0.25 -4.09 16.28
C TRP A 423 -0.12 -5.40 15.53
N GLN A 424 -0.68 -5.45 14.33
CA GLN A 424 -0.52 -6.55 13.40
C GLN A 424 0.02 -6.02 12.07
N PHE A 425 1.03 -6.70 11.52
CA PHE A 425 1.71 -6.30 10.30
C PHE A 425 1.63 -7.40 9.26
N ALA A 426 0.93 -7.15 8.15
CA ALA A 426 0.91 -8.00 6.98
C ALA A 426 1.82 -7.43 5.89
N PHE A 427 2.70 -8.24 5.31
CA PHE A 427 3.71 -7.79 4.36
C PHE A 427 3.55 -8.44 2.99
N PHE A 428 3.69 -7.64 1.94
CA PHE A 428 3.44 -8.03 0.56
C PHE A 428 4.62 -7.67 -0.34
N ASP A 429 5.15 -8.67 -1.05
CA ASP A 429 6.20 -8.46 -2.05
C ASP A 429 5.60 -7.83 -3.33
N ARG A 430 6.48 -7.38 -4.21
CA ARG A 430 6.14 -6.87 -5.54
C ARG A 430 6.38 -7.89 -6.67
N GLU A 431 7.01 -9.00 -6.36
CA GLU A 431 7.33 -10.06 -7.29
C GLU A 431 6.71 -11.39 -6.83
N PRO A 432 6.06 -12.15 -7.71
CA PRO A 432 5.86 -11.90 -9.14
C PRO A 432 4.78 -10.85 -9.47
N HIS A 433 3.93 -10.46 -8.53
CA HIS A 433 2.88 -9.44 -8.70
C HIS A 433 2.88 -8.47 -7.53
N ALA A 434 2.69 -7.17 -7.82
CA ALA A 434 2.55 -6.14 -6.81
C ALA A 434 1.12 -6.01 -6.29
N LEU A 435 0.96 -5.56 -5.05
CA LEU A 435 -0.34 -5.44 -4.38
C LEU A 435 -1.31 -4.51 -5.14
N PHE A 436 -0.79 -3.41 -5.67
CA PHE A 436 -1.52 -2.40 -6.44
C PHE A 436 -1.47 -2.62 -7.96
N GLY A 437 -1.06 -3.81 -8.42
CA GLY A 437 -0.94 -4.14 -9.84
C GLY A 437 0.42 -3.78 -10.45
N GLU A 438 0.55 -4.04 -11.75
CA GLU A 438 1.83 -3.96 -12.44
C GLU A 438 2.35 -2.52 -12.66
N GLU A 439 1.46 -1.52 -12.57
CA GLU A 439 1.84 -0.13 -12.74
C GLU A 439 2.57 0.44 -11.50
N VAL A 440 2.27 -0.11 -10.33
CA VAL A 440 2.79 0.34 -9.04
C VAL A 440 3.60 -0.77 -8.40
N LYS A 441 4.84 -0.93 -8.84
CA LYS A 441 5.75 -1.98 -8.35
C LYS A 441 6.40 -1.58 -7.02
N THR A 442 5.58 -1.39 -5.99
CA THR A 442 6.07 -1.21 -4.61
C THR A 442 5.82 -2.46 -3.78
N ARG A 443 6.68 -2.71 -2.81
CA ARG A 443 6.39 -3.62 -1.71
C ARG A 443 5.58 -2.88 -0.68
N ASN A 444 4.55 -3.52 -0.13
CA ASN A 444 3.62 -2.88 0.77
C ASN A 444 3.53 -3.61 2.12
N ALA A 445 3.13 -2.85 3.13
CA ALA A 445 2.71 -3.36 4.42
C ALA A 445 1.29 -2.87 4.70
N ILE A 446 0.44 -3.73 5.24
CA ILE A 446 -0.83 -3.33 5.85
C ILE A 446 -0.62 -3.38 7.35
N LEU A 447 -0.82 -2.25 7.99
CA LEU A 447 -0.69 -2.06 9.43
C LEU A 447 -2.07 -2.06 10.04
N PHE A 448 -2.28 -2.86 11.08
CA PHE A 448 -3.46 -2.80 11.93
C PHE A 448 -3.02 -2.39 13.33
N ARG A 449 -3.77 -1.46 13.95
CA ARG A 449 -3.63 -1.08 15.35
C ARG A 449 -5.00 -1.12 16.00
N PHE A 450 -5.09 -1.69 17.20
CA PHE A 450 -6.33 -1.74 17.92
C PHE A 450 -6.13 -1.72 19.45
N GLU A 451 -7.14 -1.22 20.12
CA GLU A 451 -7.25 -1.23 21.57
C GLU A 451 -8.55 -1.95 21.95
N GLY A 452 -8.51 -2.77 23.00
CA GLY A 452 -9.70 -3.35 23.60
C GLY A 452 -10.46 -2.35 24.46
N THR A 453 -11.31 -2.85 25.35
CA THR A 453 -12.09 -2.01 26.27
C THR A 453 -11.19 -1.30 27.32
N GLU A 454 -10.02 -1.88 27.62
CA GLU A 454 -9.02 -1.26 28.49
C GLU A 454 -8.11 -0.34 27.67
N THR A 455 -8.01 0.91 28.09
CA THR A 455 -7.09 1.86 27.45
C THR A 455 -5.66 1.55 27.90
N PRO A 456 -4.69 1.36 26.98
CA PRO A 456 -3.30 1.17 27.33
C PRO A 456 -2.79 2.34 28.18
N LYS A 457 -1.98 2.05 29.16
CA LYS A 457 -1.35 3.11 29.97
C LYS A 457 -0.30 3.83 29.13
N ARG A 458 -0.16 5.13 29.36
CA ARG A 458 0.89 5.92 28.67
C ARG A 458 2.26 5.32 29.02
N GLY A 459 3.06 5.02 28.00
CA GLY A 459 4.37 4.40 28.14
C GLY A 459 4.32 2.86 28.26
N GLU A 460 3.16 2.25 28.11
CA GLU A 460 3.05 0.80 28.00
C GLU A 460 3.57 0.34 26.63
N ALA A 461 4.39 -0.71 26.65
CA ALA A 461 4.94 -1.28 25.42
C ALA A 461 3.81 -1.88 24.54
N ALA A 462 3.90 -1.66 23.26
CA ALA A 462 2.96 -2.22 22.31
C ALA A 462 3.13 -3.75 22.16
N ASN A 463 2.02 -4.46 21.98
CA ASN A 463 2.05 -5.87 21.61
C ASN A 463 2.17 -5.98 20.07
N ILE A 464 3.20 -6.68 19.61
CA ILE A 464 3.53 -6.79 18.19
C ILE A 464 3.23 -8.19 17.68
N GLU A 465 2.49 -8.28 16.58
CA GLU A 465 2.25 -9.50 15.83
C GLU A 465 2.62 -9.25 14.35
N THR A 466 3.36 -10.17 13.75
CA THR A 466 3.85 -10.02 12.38
C THR A 466 3.54 -11.25 11.54
N GLY A 467 3.36 -11.02 10.23
CA GLY A 467 3.30 -12.08 9.23
C GLY A 467 4.56 -12.15 8.36
N PRO A 468 4.71 -13.18 7.54
CA PRO A 468 5.82 -13.28 6.58
C PRO A 468 5.63 -12.32 5.40
N LEU A 469 6.72 -12.03 4.67
CA LEU A 469 6.63 -11.34 3.39
C LEU A 469 5.98 -12.26 2.35
N ARG A 470 4.78 -11.94 1.94
CA ARG A 470 3.96 -12.78 1.07
C ARG A 470 4.19 -12.49 -0.40
N LYS A 471 4.21 -13.57 -1.18
CA LYS A 471 4.26 -13.57 -2.65
C LYS A 471 3.03 -14.28 -3.18
N TRP A 472 2.54 -13.86 -4.35
CA TRP A 472 1.38 -14.48 -4.99
C TRP A 472 1.45 -14.38 -6.50
N THR A 473 0.59 -15.14 -7.18
CA THR A 473 0.32 -15.07 -8.61
C THR A 473 -1.11 -14.61 -8.84
N SER A 474 -1.47 -14.27 -10.08
CA SER A 474 -2.85 -13.94 -10.43
C SER A 474 -3.85 -15.03 -10.02
N ARG A 475 -3.42 -16.32 -10.03
CA ARG A 475 -4.26 -17.44 -9.63
C ARG A 475 -4.48 -17.54 -8.13
N THR A 476 -3.48 -17.16 -7.32
CA THR A 476 -3.54 -17.23 -5.85
C THR A 476 -3.97 -15.92 -5.21
N ARG A 477 -4.23 -14.87 -6.00
CA ARG A 477 -4.72 -13.58 -5.49
C ARG A 477 -6.01 -13.74 -4.68
N VAL A 478 -6.94 -14.55 -5.14
CA VAL A 478 -8.25 -14.77 -4.49
C VAL A 478 -8.11 -15.31 -3.05
N SER A 479 -7.09 -16.13 -2.79
CA SER A 479 -6.81 -16.70 -1.45
C SER A 479 -5.77 -15.90 -0.66
N LEU A 480 -5.19 -14.84 -1.22
CA LEU A 480 -4.08 -14.09 -0.61
C LEU A 480 -4.38 -13.65 0.82
N PHE A 481 -5.56 -13.08 1.04
CA PHE A 481 -5.95 -12.53 2.34
C PHE A 481 -6.57 -13.56 3.29
N GLN A 482 -6.99 -14.72 2.78
CA GLN A 482 -7.58 -15.79 3.60
C GLN A 482 -6.55 -16.53 4.45
N THR A 483 -5.30 -16.48 4.05
CA THR A 483 -4.19 -17.25 4.65
C THR A 483 -3.22 -16.37 5.44
N ILE A 484 -3.62 -15.15 5.83
CA ILE A 484 -2.77 -14.28 6.62
C ILE A 484 -2.89 -14.64 8.09
N ASP A 485 -1.81 -15.21 8.64
CA ASP A 485 -1.65 -15.48 10.05
C ASP A 485 -0.63 -14.53 10.66
N PHE A 486 -0.87 -14.13 11.89
CA PHE A 486 0.02 -13.27 12.64
C PHE A 486 0.67 -14.06 13.77
N THR A 487 1.97 -13.84 13.96
CA THR A 487 2.77 -14.47 15.02
C THR A 487 3.21 -13.39 15.99
N ALA A 488 2.93 -13.62 17.27
CA ALA A 488 3.37 -12.72 18.34
C ALA A 488 4.90 -12.67 18.39
N VAL A 489 5.43 -11.48 18.57
CA VAL A 489 6.85 -11.21 18.71
C VAL A 489 7.05 -10.48 20.03
N ASP A 490 7.25 -11.22 21.08
CA ASP A 490 7.43 -10.67 22.43
C ASP A 490 8.70 -9.83 22.51
N SER A 491 8.59 -8.68 23.18
CA SER A 491 9.72 -7.82 23.56
C SER A 491 10.62 -7.37 22.38
N VAL A 492 10.10 -7.37 21.16
CA VAL A 492 10.85 -6.82 20.03
C VAL A 492 10.78 -5.31 20.06
N GLU A 493 11.93 -4.71 20.22
CA GLU A 493 12.09 -3.29 20.01
C GLU A 493 11.99 -2.99 18.50
N ILE A 494 10.82 -2.54 18.05
CA ILE A 494 10.53 -2.31 16.62
C ILE A 494 11.26 -1.09 16.06
N THR A 495 11.93 -0.31 16.89
CA THR A 495 12.66 0.91 16.47
C THR A 495 13.67 0.60 15.37
N ALA A 496 14.44 -0.47 15.52
CA ALA A 496 15.45 -0.88 14.53
C ALA A 496 14.84 -1.49 13.26
N GLY A 497 13.64 -2.06 13.36
CA GLY A 497 12.91 -2.69 12.25
C GLY A 497 11.86 -3.67 12.73
N ILE A 498 10.82 -3.88 11.91
CA ILE A 498 9.73 -4.81 12.18
C ILE A 498 10.04 -6.12 11.45
N PRO A 499 10.30 -7.23 12.15
CA PRO A 499 10.65 -8.49 11.49
C PRO A 499 9.45 -9.12 10.80
N LYS A 500 9.67 -9.74 9.64
CA LYS A 500 8.64 -10.42 8.84
C LYS A 500 8.68 -11.93 9.10
N LEU A 501 7.97 -12.40 10.14
CA LEU A 501 8.04 -13.76 10.64
C LEU A 501 6.81 -14.59 10.25
N GLY A 502 7.05 -15.83 9.85
CA GLY A 502 6.03 -16.74 9.29
C GLY A 502 5.59 -17.85 10.26
N GLY A 503 5.71 -17.69 11.57
CA GLY A 503 5.27 -18.68 12.54
C GLY A 503 6.09 -18.68 13.82
N VAL A 504 5.66 -19.46 14.78
CA VAL A 504 6.27 -19.52 16.13
C VAL A 504 7.73 -19.96 16.10
N SER A 505 8.06 -20.97 15.28
CA SER A 505 9.43 -21.47 15.10
C SER A 505 10.39 -20.35 14.65
N GLN A 506 9.97 -19.53 13.68
CA GLN A 506 10.75 -18.38 13.21
C GLN A 506 10.85 -17.28 14.26
N ALA A 507 9.79 -17.02 15.03
CA ALA A 507 9.81 -16.04 16.10
C ALA A 507 10.78 -16.45 17.22
N GLU A 508 10.75 -17.70 17.65
CA GLU A 508 11.69 -18.25 18.66
C GLU A 508 13.14 -18.16 18.17
N ALA A 509 13.38 -18.54 16.89
CA ALA A 509 14.71 -18.45 16.29
C ALA A 509 15.19 -17.00 16.21
N PHE A 510 14.34 -16.07 15.81
CA PHE A 510 14.66 -14.64 15.74
C PHE A 510 15.05 -14.10 17.12
N MET A 511 14.29 -14.44 18.15
CA MET A 511 14.56 -14.02 19.52
C MET A 511 15.86 -14.64 20.07
N ALA A 512 16.13 -15.91 19.75
CA ALA A 512 17.40 -16.56 20.13
C ALA A 512 18.61 -15.84 19.52
N LEU A 513 18.54 -15.53 18.22
CA LEU A 513 19.59 -14.76 17.51
C LEU A 513 19.75 -13.34 18.08
N LYS A 514 18.63 -12.66 18.41
CA LYS A 514 18.67 -11.30 18.95
C LYS A 514 19.29 -11.21 20.35
N ARG A 515 19.15 -12.24 21.17
CA ARG A 515 19.72 -12.29 22.53
C ARG A 515 21.25 -12.43 22.54
N ARG A 516 21.85 -12.85 21.44
CA ARG A 516 23.30 -12.99 21.37
C ARG A 516 23.99 -11.63 21.40
N LEU A 517 25.02 -11.51 22.23
CA LEU A 517 25.83 -10.30 22.36
C LEU A 517 26.97 -10.26 21.32
N ASP A 518 27.46 -11.44 20.95
CA ASP A 518 28.52 -11.54 19.94
C ASP A 518 27.97 -11.15 18.56
N ARG A 519 28.77 -10.45 17.78
CA ARG A 519 28.34 -9.86 16.53
C ARG A 519 29.41 -10.01 15.45
N PHE A 520 28.97 -10.18 14.24
CA PHE A 520 29.78 -10.31 13.04
C PHE A 520 30.89 -9.26 12.88
N PRO A 521 30.68 -7.96 13.20
CA PRO A 521 31.75 -6.96 13.05
C PRO A 521 33.03 -7.25 13.81
N SER A 522 32.99 -8.11 14.83
CA SER A 522 34.20 -8.52 15.53
C SER A 522 35.21 -9.30 14.67
N LEU A 523 34.72 -9.89 13.57
CA LEU A 523 35.55 -10.63 12.62
C LEU A 523 36.13 -9.73 11.51
N THR A 524 35.53 -8.59 11.24
CA THR A 524 35.91 -7.72 10.12
C THR A 524 36.84 -6.60 10.55
N LEU A 525 37.97 -6.41 9.82
CA LEU A 525 38.87 -5.26 9.99
C LEU A 525 38.26 -3.99 9.37
N ARG A 526 37.69 -4.13 8.18
CA ARG A 526 37.18 -3.01 7.39
C ARG A 526 35.98 -3.43 6.55
N ILE A 527 34.98 -2.56 6.49
CA ILE A 527 33.87 -2.65 5.56
C ILE A 527 33.97 -1.46 4.62
N GLY A 528 34.06 -1.74 3.32
CA GLY A 528 34.12 -0.74 2.26
C GLY A 528 33.18 -1.07 1.12
N THR A 529 33.26 -0.28 0.06
CA THR A 529 32.59 -0.52 -1.22
C THR A 529 33.62 -0.42 -2.34
N CYS A 530 33.50 -1.26 -3.36
CA CYS A 530 34.30 -1.21 -4.57
C CYS A 530 33.42 -1.55 -5.79
N GLU A 531 33.97 -1.42 -6.97
CA GLU A 531 33.29 -1.89 -8.19
C GLU A 531 33.36 -3.42 -8.34
N VAL A 532 32.40 -4.01 -9.04
CA VAL A 532 32.37 -5.45 -9.34
C VAL A 532 33.65 -5.90 -10.05
N ALA A 533 34.15 -5.09 -10.99
CA ALA A 533 35.38 -5.40 -11.73
C ALA A 533 36.61 -5.51 -10.81
N GLU A 534 36.74 -4.61 -9.83
CA GLU A 534 37.81 -4.67 -8.82
C GLU A 534 37.67 -5.92 -7.94
N ALA A 535 36.43 -6.23 -7.51
CA ALA A 535 36.16 -7.39 -6.70
C ALA A 535 36.50 -8.72 -7.38
N LEU A 536 36.29 -8.79 -8.70
CA LEU A 536 36.45 -10.02 -9.48
C LEU A 536 37.84 -10.22 -10.04
N ASN A 537 38.63 -9.15 -10.21
CA ASN A 537 39.97 -9.16 -10.73
C ASN A 537 41.07 -9.04 -9.64
N GLY A 538 40.68 -9.00 -8.36
CA GLY A 538 41.60 -8.84 -7.25
C GLY A 538 42.48 -10.08 -7.04
N GLU A 539 43.72 -9.86 -6.56
CA GLU A 539 44.63 -10.91 -6.10
C GLU A 539 44.02 -11.63 -4.88
N GLU A 540 44.42 -12.89 -4.65
CA GLU A 540 44.06 -13.64 -3.45
C GLU A 540 44.40 -12.80 -2.20
N SER A 541 43.37 -12.37 -1.49
CA SER A 541 43.46 -11.57 -0.28
C SER A 541 42.38 -12.00 0.68
N PRO A 542 42.55 -11.82 1.99
CA PRO A 542 41.55 -12.19 2.98
C PRO A 542 40.31 -11.27 2.92
N LYS A 543 39.66 -11.25 1.76
CA LYS A 543 38.46 -10.45 1.48
C LYS A 543 37.27 -11.31 1.10
N VAL A 544 36.09 -10.82 1.42
CA VAL A 544 34.81 -11.33 0.94
C VAL A 544 34.03 -10.17 0.35
N PHE A 545 33.40 -10.41 -0.79
CA PHE A 545 32.60 -9.41 -1.47
C PHE A 545 31.11 -9.81 -1.43
N VAL A 546 30.25 -8.82 -1.28
CA VAL A 546 28.79 -9.05 -1.25
C VAL A 546 28.13 -8.06 -2.19
N GLY A 547 27.34 -8.56 -3.12
CA GLY A 547 26.58 -7.70 -4.04
C GLY A 547 25.62 -6.78 -3.29
N GLY A 548 25.53 -5.51 -3.69
CA GLY A 548 24.67 -4.50 -3.08
C GLY A 548 23.17 -4.76 -3.31
N THR A 549 22.85 -5.68 -4.23
CA THR A 549 21.46 -6.11 -4.52
C THR A 549 21.39 -7.61 -4.66
N ALA A 550 20.26 -8.19 -4.24
CA ALA A 550 19.98 -9.61 -4.39
C ALA A 550 18.53 -9.81 -4.82
N TYR A 551 18.32 -10.58 -5.89
CA TYR A 551 16.99 -10.96 -6.35
C TYR A 551 16.58 -12.36 -5.88
N ASN A 552 17.55 -13.25 -5.78
CA ASN A 552 17.32 -14.67 -5.57
C ASN A 552 17.94 -15.17 -4.28
N PHE A 553 19.22 -14.83 -4.09
CA PHE A 553 20.02 -15.17 -2.93
C PHE A 553 21.10 -14.11 -2.77
N LEU A 554 21.73 -14.06 -1.61
CA LEU A 554 22.86 -13.16 -1.42
C LEU A 554 24.01 -13.57 -2.37
N ASN A 555 24.45 -12.64 -3.19
CA ASN A 555 25.62 -12.84 -4.05
C ASN A 555 26.88 -12.56 -3.23
N VAL A 556 27.47 -13.64 -2.70
CA VAL A 556 28.70 -13.60 -1.92
C VAL A 556 29.81 -14.26 -2.72
N TYR A 557 30.96 -13.61 -2.84
CA TYR A 557 32.10 -14.15 -3.58
C TYR A 557 33.41 -13.75 -2.95
N ARG A 558 34.42 -14.55 -3.28
CA ARG A 558 35.81 -14.29 -2.96
C ARG A 558 36.52 -13.80 -4.20
N PRO A 559 37.71 -13.18 -4.07
CA PRO A 559 38.48 -12.74 -5.23
C PRO A 559 38.64 -13.87 -6.24
N VAL A 560 38.19 -13.65 -7.45
CA VAL A 560 38.29 -14.61 -8.56
C VAL A 560 38.61 -13.85 -9.81
N CYS A 561 39.60 -14.35 -10.55
CA CYS A 561 39.82 -13.92 -11.93
C CYS A 561 38.64 -14.42 -12.78
N LEU A 562 37.67 -13.57 -13.08
CA LEU A 562 36.64 -13.83 -14.06
C LEU A 562 37.11 -13.35 -15.42
N LEU A 563 37.29 -14.28 -16.32
CA LEU A 563 37.47 -13.96 -17.72
C LEU A 563 36.23 -13.22 -18.22
N PRO A 564 36.39 -12.08 -18.91
CA PRO A 564 35.26 -11.42 -19.57
C PRO A 564 34.56 -12.41 -20.52
N ASP A 565 33.25 -12.26 -20.67
CA ASP A 565 32.49 -12.99 -21.68
C ASP A 565 33.17 -12.78 -23.05
N GLU A 566 33.32 -13.83 -23.84
CA GLU A 566 33.88 -13.80 -25.21
C GLU A 566 33.19 -12.76 -26.10
N ARG A 567 31.98 -12.31 -25.73
CA ARG A 567 31.21 -11.27 -26.41
C ARG A 567 31.64 -9.84 -26.08
N GLY A 568 32.61 -9.63 -25.20
CA GLY A 568 33.11 -8.30 -24.84
C GLY A 568 32.11 -7.42 -24.08
N ILE A 569 31.07 -8.00 -23.47
CA ILE A 569 30.05 -7.24 -22.70
C ILE A 569 30.70 -6.77 -21.38
N PRO A 570 30.66 -5.46 -21.08
CA PRO A 570 31.28 -4.92 -19.87
C PRO A 570 30.57 -5.43 -18.61
N LEU A 571 31.33 -5.62 -17.53
CA LEU A 571 30.80 -5.96 -16.22
C LEU A 571 29.92 -4.81 -15.66
N SER A 572 28.97 -5.18 -14.80
CA SER A 572 28.13 -4.21 -14.10
C SER A 572 28.98 -3.29 -13.20
N GLU A 573 28.70 -2.01 -13.22
CA GLU A 573 29.25 -1.01 -12.31
C GLU A 573 28.54 -0.94 -10.97
N SER A 574 27.59 -1.86 -10.69
CA SER A 574 26.90 -1.88 -9.41
C SER A 574 27.90 -2.04 -8.27
N PRO A 575 27.85 -1.20 -7.24
CA PRO A 575 28.76 -1.29 -6.12
C PRO A 575 28.57 -2.59 -5.37
N VAL A 576 29.69 -3.17 -4.92
CA VAL A 576 29.72 -4.32 -4.03
C VAL A 576 30.33 -3.91 -2.69
N HIS A 577 29.87 -4.55 -1.63
CA HIS A 577 30.49 -4.41 -0.33
C HIS A 577 31.76 -5.24 -0.26
N SER A 578 32.85 -4.66 0.20
CA SER A 578 34.13 -5.31 0.43
C SER A 578 34.36 -5.45 1.93
N LEU A 579 34.52 -6.70 2.40
CA LEU A 579 34.80 -7.05 3.78
C LEU A 579 36.23 -7.59 3.87
N GLU A 580 37.06 -6.98 4.70
CA GLU A 580 38.50 -7.30 4.86
C GLU A 580 38.74 -7.96 6.23
N PHE A 581 39.58 -9.00 6.27
CA PHE A 581 39.86 -9.82 7.43
C PHE A 581 41.36 -9.89 7.71
N LYS A 582 41.73 -10.35 8.92
CA LYS A 582 43.15 -10.52 9.29
C LYS A 582 43.77 -11.74 8.63
N THR A 583 43.01 -12.80 8.47
CA THR A 583 43.51 -14.10 7.97
C THR A 583 42.57 -14.66 6.91
N GLU A 584 43.15 -15.50 6.05
CA GLU A 584 42.39 -16.23 5.03
C GLU A 584 41.38 -17.18 5.65
N ALA A 585 41.69 -17.80 6.78
CA ALA A 585 40.76 -18.67 7.51
C ALA A 585 39.49 -17.91 7.96
N GLU A 586 39.64 -16.67 8.45
CA GLU A 586 38.52 -15.80 8.79
C GLU A 586 37.69 -15.44 7.58
N ALA A 587 38.32 -15.09 6.45
CA ALA A 587 37.62 -14.77 5.21
C ALA A 587 36.78 -15.96 4.72
N ARG A 588 37.33 -17.19 4.79
CA ARG A 588 36.61 -18.42 4.41
C ARG A 588 35.43 -18.73 5.35
N ALA A 589 35.63 -18.62 6.65
CA ALA A 589 34.55 -18.82 7.62
C ALA A 589 33.42 -17.78 7.45
N VAL A 590 33.76 -16.53 7.24
CA VAL A 590 32.79 -15.47 6.98
C VAL A 590 32.07 -15.65 5.63
N PHE A 591 32.77 -16.11 4.62
CA PHE A 591 32.13 -16.49 3.35
C PHE A 591 31.06 -17.58 3.57
N ALA A 592 31.36 -18.61 4.39
CA ALA A 592 30.39 -19.64 4.77
C ALA A 592 29.18 -19.04 5.47
N ILE A 593 29.38 -18.19 6.49
CA ILE A 593 28.31 -17.54 7.25
C ILE A 593 27.40 -16.73 6.30
N LEU A 594 27.99 -15.87 5.45
CA LEU A 594 27.22 -15.02 4.52
C LEU A 594 26.51 -15.81 3.42
N SER A 595 27.04 -16.99 3.04
CA SER A 595 26.45 -17.87 2.03
C SER A 595 25.47 -18.89 2.63
N SER A 596 25.20 -18.84 3.95
CA SER A 596 24.26 -19.70 4.65
C SER A 596 22.82 -19.34 4.35
N ARG A 597 21.92 -20.32 4.51
CA ARG A 597 20.46 -20.06 4.44
C ARG A 597 19.98 -19.25 5.63
N LEU A 598 20.63 -19.41 6.79
CA LEU A 598 20.33 -18.62 7.98
C LEU A 598 20.56 -17.12 7.73
N THR A 599 21.68 -16.74 7.11
CA THR A 599 21.94 -15.33 6.78
C THR A 599 20.95 -14.82 5.72
N PHE A 600 20.61 -15.64 4.72
CA PHE A 600 19.59 -15.29 3.73
C PHE A 600 18.21 -15.07 4.39
N TRP A 601 17.80 -15.95 5.31
CA TRP A 601 16.57 -15.80 6.07
C TRP A 601 16.57 -14.51 6.89
N LEU A 602 17.66 -14.25 7.65
CA LEU A 602 17.79 -13.04 8.46
C LEU A 602 17.70 -11.75 7.61
N TRP A 603 18.38 -11.75 6.46
CA TRP A 603 18.29 -10.63 5.52
C TRP A 603 16.87 -10.43 5.00
N HIS A 604 16.14 -11.50 4.69
CA HIS A 604 14.77 -11.44 4.18
C HIS A 604 13.79 -11.00 5.26
N VAL A 605 13.99 -11.46 6.50
CA VAL A 605 13.15 -11.10 7.65
C VAL A 605 13.29 -9.61 8.01
N LEU A 606 14.52 -9.08 8.02
CA LEU A 606 14.79 -7.70 8.44
C LEU A 606 14.80 -6.69 7.30
N GLY A 607 15.18 -7.10 6.09
CA GLY A 607 15.36 -6.21 4.93
C GLY A 607 14.12 -6.12 4.04
N ASP A 608 14.34 -5.56 2.86
CA ASP A 608 13.30 -5.39 1.83
C ASP A 608 13.24 -6.56 0.84
N GLY A 609 14.10 -7.56 0.98
CA GLY A 609 14.22 -8.67 0.04
C GLY A 609 14.86 -8.28 -1.31
N PHE A 610 15.59 -7.14 -1.37
CA PHE A 610 16.27 -6.69 -2.59
C PHE A 610 17.63 -6.02 -2.32
N HIS A 611 17.69 -5.01 -1.44
CA HIS A 611 18.95 -4.33 -1.14
C HIS A 611 19.72 -5.06 -0.05
N VAL A 612 21.03 -5.17 -0.27
CA VAL A 612 21.98 -5.62 0.74
C VAL A 612 22.74 -4.38 1.20
N ALA A 613 22.66 -4.08 2.48
CA ALA A 613 23.27 -2.87 3.04
C ALA A 613 24.00 -3.18 4.36
N GLY A 614 24.76 -2.21 4.83
CA GLY A 614 25.63 -2.37 6.02
C GLY A 614 24.90 -2.81 7.31
N TRP A 615 23.58 -2.58 7.40
CA TRP A 615 22.79 -3.05 8.54
C TRP A 615 22.81 -4.59 8.67
N LEU A 616 22.87 -5.34 7.55
CA LEU A 616 22.91 -6.80 7.55
C LEU A 616 24.09 -7.30 8.38
N TYR A 617 25.28 -6.77 8.14
CA TYR A 617 26.48 -7.19 8.84
C TYR A 617 26.44 -6.89 10.34
N LYS A 618 25.73 -5.83 10.74
CA LYS A 618 25.46 -5.50 12.14
C LYS A 618 24.42 -6.41 12.79
N SER A 619 23.57 -7.06 11.99
CA SER A 619 22.48 -7.93 12.46
C SER A 619 22.87 -9.39 12.56
N ILE A 620 23.98 -9.82 11.93
CA ILE A 620 24.48 -11.18 12.00
C ILE A 620 25.08 -11.43 13.40
N PRO A 621 24.55 -12.39 14.18
CA PRO A 621 24.90 -12.55 15.57
C PRO A 621 26.04 -13.57 15.80
N PHE A 622 27.04 -13.59 14.92
CA PHE A 622 28.17 -14.51 14.98
C PHE A 622 29.48 -13.76 14.90
N GLY A 623 30.23 -13.75 15.99
CA GLY A 623 31.62 -13.32 16.08
C GLY A 623 32.57 -14.51 16.19
N ARG A 624 33.86 -14.24 16.41
CA ARG A 624 34.88 -15.28 16.60
C ARG A 624 34.58 -16.15 17.83
N ASP A 625 34.08 -15.53 18.89
CA ASP A 625 33.79 -16.18 20.18
C ASP A 625 32.47 -16.97 20.18
N SER A 626 31.72 -16.90 19.06
CA SER A 626 30.51 -17.70 18.86
C SER A 626 30.81 -19.18 18.67
N PHE A 627 32.05 -19.55 18.33
CA PHE A 627 32.44 -20.89 17.91
C PHE A 627 33.61 -21.44 18.73
N ALA A 628 33.58 -22.73 19.04
CA ALA A 628 34.76 -23.45 19.44
C ALA A 628 35.79 -23.45 18.28
N LYS A 629 37.06 -23.71 18.62
CA LYS A 629 38.13 -23.66 17.62
C LYS A 629 37.90 -24.63 16.46
N ASP A 630 37.51 -25.84 16.74
CA ASP A 630 37.22 -26.90 15.80
C ASP A 630 35.99 -26.59 14.91
N GLU A 631 34.96 -25.94 15.48
CA GLU A 631 33.80 -25.48 14.73
C GLU A 631 34.16 -24.34 13.76
N PHE A 632 34.99 -23.41 14.21
CA PHE A 632 35.48 -22.32 13.35
C PHE A 632 36.38 -22.84 12.20
N ASP A 633 37.26 -23.76 12.52
CA ASP A 633 38.11 -24.40 11.51
C ASP A 633 37.25 -25.20 10.50
N SER A 634 36.21 -25.87 10.98
CA SER A 634 35.23 -26.56 10.11
C SER A 634 34.47 -25.57 9.21
N LEU A 635 34.01 -24.41 9.74
CA LEU A 635 33.40 -23.36 8.92
C LEU A 635 34.34 -22.84 7.85
N SER A 636 35.62 -22.65 8.16
CA SER A 636 36.62 -22.22 7.20
C SER A 636 36.81 -23.24 6.07
N HIS A 637 36.86 -24.54 6.40
CA HIS A 637 36.96 -25.60 5.39
C HIS A 637 35.69 -25.70 4.53
N LEU A 638 34.51 -25.63 5.15
CA LEU A 638 33.24 -25.64 4.45
C LEU A 638 33.10 -24.42 3.53
N GLY A 639 33.56 -23.25 3.96
CA GLY A 639 33.57 -22.04 3.13
C GLY A 639 34.44 -22.19 1.88
N ASP A 640 35.63 -22.78 2.02
CA ASP A 640 36.50 -23.05 0.88
C ASP A 640 35.89 -24.11 -0.07
N GLY A 641 35.34 -25.19 0.49
CA GLY A 641 34.66 -26.22 -0.29
C GLY A 641 33.44 -25.69 -1.05
N LEU A 642 32.61 -24.89 -0.36
CA LEU A 642 31.43 -24.26 -0.97
C LEU A 642 31.84 -23.30 -2.09
N TRP A 643 32.89 -22.48 -1.87
CA TRP A 643 33.36 -21.54 -2.88
C TRP A 643 33.82 -22.28 -4.15
N ARG A 644 34.61 -23.34 -4.03
CA ARG A 644 35.06 -24.15 -5.18
C ARG A 644 33.86 -24.73 -5.95
N LYS A 645 32.89 -25.34 -5.27
CA LYS A 645 31.70 -25.92 -5.92
C LYS A 645 30.81 -24.86 -6.56
N LEU A 646 30.67 -23.67 -5.96
CA LEU A 646 29.87 -22.58 -6.56
C LEU A 646 30.43 -22.10 -7.90
N GLN A 647 31.75 -22.24 -8.16
CA GLN A 647 32.32 -21.89 -9.46
C GLN A 647 31.68 -22.71 -10.60
N ASP A 648 31.34 -23.99 -10.34
CA ASP A 648 30.70 -24.86 -11.31
C ASP A 648 29.22 -24.52 -11.53
N HIS A 649 28.64 -23.74 -10.64
CA HIS A 649 27.23 -23.30 -10.65
C HIS A 649 27.06 -21.80 -10.92
N ARG A 650 28.06 -21.22 -11.54
CA ARG A 650 28.04 -19.80 -11.95
C ARG A 650 27.14 -19.60 -13.16
N PHE A 651 26.45 -18.47 -13.17
CA PHE A 651 25.74 -18.00 -14.36
C PHE A 651 25.99 -16.51 -14.57
N THR A 652 25.86 -16.09 -15.82
CA THR A 652 25.95 -14.68 -16.21
C THR A 652 24.61 -14.24 -16.78
N SER A 653 24.20 -13.03 -16.43
CA SER A 653 23.02 -12.39 -17.00
C SER A 653 23.40 -11.00 -17.52
N VAL A 654 22.75 -10.60 -18.61
CA VAL A 654 22.93 -9.26 -19.19
C VAL A 654 21.71 -8.40 -18.87
N ASN A 655 21.94 -7.27 -18.21
CA ASN A 655 20.90 -6.33 -17.87
C ASN A 655 21.38 -4.92 -18.20
N GLY A 656 20.61 -4.15 -18.98
CA GLY A 656 20.98 -2.80 -19.41
C GLY A 656 22.30 -2.73 -20.18
N GLY A 657 22.64 -3.77 -20.97
CA GLY A 657 23.90 -3.83 -21.74
C GLY A 657 25.15 -4.16 -20.91
N ARG A 658 24.98 -4.52 -19.63
CA ARG A 658 26.07 -4.88 -18.70
C ARG A 658 25.88 -6.29 -18.16
N GLN A 659 26.98 -6.98 -17.93
CA GLN A 659 27.00 -8.36 -17.45
C GLN A 659 27.06 -8.38 -15.93
N THR A 660 26.22 -9.20 -15.31
CA THR A 660 26.25 -9.56 -13.89
C THR A 660 26.57 -11.03 -13.72
N VAL A 661 27.31 -11.35 -12.67
CA VAL A 661 27.66 -12.73 -12.30
C VAL A 661 26.89 -13.11 -11.04
N GLY A 662 26.31 -14.29 -11.04
CA GLY A 662 25.60 -14.87 -9.91
C GLY A 662 25.87 -16.36 -9.79
N PHE A 663 25.43 -16.95 -8.69
CA PHE A 663 25.54 -18.38 -8.41
C PHE A 663 24.17 -18.95 -8.17
N ARG A 664 23.94 -20.21 -8.60
CA ARG A 664 22.65 -20.87 -8.44
C ARG A 664 22.30 -21.03 -6.95
N PRO A 665 21.18 -20.46 -6.48
CA PRO A 665 20.86 -20.38 -5.05
C PRO A 665 20.55 -21.73 -4.42
N LEU A 666 20.08 -22.70 -5.23
CA LEU A 666 19.72 -24.06 -4.78
C LEU A 666 20.86 -25.08 -4.99
N ALA A 667 22.03 -24.64 -5.48
CA ALA A 667 23.20 -25.49 -5.58
C ALA A 667 23.92 -25.69 -4.24
N CYS A 668 24.74 -26.73 -4.15
CA CYS A 668 25.60 -27.00 -2.98
C CYS A 668 24.81 -27.14 -1.68
N ASN A 669 23.73 -27.92 -1.71
CA ASN A 669 22.86 -28.10 -0.54
C ASN A 669 23.57 -28.80 0.63
N GLU A 670 24.45 -29.75 0.36
CA GLU A 670 25.18 -30.50 1.39
C GLU A 670 26.09 -29.59 2.20
N GLU A 671 26.87 -28.71 1.54
CA GLU A 671 27.75 -27.76 2.20
C GLU A 671 26.94 -26.75 3.03
N ARG A 672 25.83 -26.25 2.45
CA ARG A 672 24.95 -25.33 3.16
C ARG A 672 24.26 -25.96 4.37
N ASP A 673 23.86 -27.22 4.27
CA ASP A 673 23.29 -27.96 5.40
C ASP A 673 24.31 -28.09 6.55
N ALA A 674 25.57 -28.41 6.21
CA ALA A 674 26.63 -28.49 7.23
C ALA A 674 26.91 -27.14 7.88
N ILE A 675 26.97 -26.06 7.08
CA ILE A 675 27.17 -24.69 7.58
C ILE A 675 25.98 -24.30 8.47
N ASP A 676 24.74 -24.47 8.00
CA ASP A 676 23.53 -24.11 8.76
C ASP A 676 23.45 -24.89 10.08
N THR A 677 23.90 -26.15 10.12
CA THR A 677 23.97 -26.97 11.33
C THR A 677 24.94 -26.39 12.37
N ILE A 678 26.13 -25.97 11.94
CA ILE A 678 27.10 -25.33 12.85
C ILE A 678 26.55 -24.02 13.39
N LEU A 679 25.96 -23.19 12.51
CA LEU A 679 25.40 -21.90 12.90
C LEU A 679 24.19 -22.07 13.85
N ALA A 680 23.31 -23.03 13.57
CA ALA A 680 22.16 -23.34 14.40
C ALA A 680 22.58 -23.82 15.79
N LYS A 681 23.57 -24.72 15.88
CA LYS A 681 24.15 -25.18 17.14
C LYS A 681 24.76 -24.02 17.94
N ALA A 682 25.58 -23.21 17.27
CA ALA A 682 26.20 -22.04 17.90
C ALA A 682 25.16 -21.03 18.41
N ALA A 683 24.02 -20.88 17.74
CA ALA A 683 22.94 -19.98 18.14
C ALA A 683 21.91 -20.62 19.10
N GLY A 684 21.97 -21.92 19.34
CA GLY A 684 20.99 -22.65 20.15
C GLY A 684 19.61 -22.72 19.47
N LEU A 685 19.57 -22.82 18.13
CA LEU A 685 18.33 -22.92 17.38
C LEU A 685 17.79 -24.35 17.40
N LYS A 686 16.47 -24.48 17.39
CA LYS A 686 15.79 -25.78 17.32
C LYS A 686 15.94 -26.42 15.94
N GLU A 687 15.98 -27.75 15.88
CA GLU A 687 16.09 -28.54 14.66
C GLU A 687 14.92 -28.27 13.69
N GLU A 688 13.73 -28.06 14.23
CA GLU A 688 12.53 -27.70 13.44
C GLU A 688 12.79 -26.47 12.57
N PHE A 689 13.33 -25.39 13.14
CA PHE A 689 13.66 -24.20 12.39
C PHE A 689 14.74 -24.44 11.33
N THR A 690 15.76 -25.23 11.65
CA THR A 690 16.83 -25.56 10.71
C THR A 690 16.29 -26.29 9.46
N THR A 691 15.31 -27.20 9.69
CA THR A 691 14.62 -27.88 8.59
C THR A 691 13.79 -26.92 7.74
N GLU A 692 13.18 -25.90 8.35
CA GLU A 692 12.43 -24.88 7.61
C GLU A 692 13.31 -24.01 6.70
N LEU A 693 14.58 -23.77 7.03
CA LEU A 693 15.48 -22.91 6.24
C LEU A 693 15.60 -23.36 4.79
N ARG A 694 15.70 -24.67 4.51
CA ARG A 694 15.76 -25.18 3.14
C ARG A 694 14.47 -24.84 2.37
N SER A 695 13.33 -25.13 2.97
CA SER A 695 12.01 -24.82 2.43
C SER A 695 11.83 -23.29 2.23
N PHE A 696 12.31 -22.48 3.18
CA PHE A 696 12.27 -21.02 3.08
C PHE A 696 13.03 -20.51 1.85
N VAL A 697 14.23 -21.01 1.61
CA VAL A 697 15.01 -20.65 0.41
C VAL A 697 14.30 -21.07 -0.87
N GLN A 698 13.78 -22.30 -0.93
CA GLN A 698 13.01 -22.77 -2.09
C GLN A 698 11.81 -21.89 -2.42
N LYS A 699 11.13 -21.36 -1.38
CA LYS A 699 9.98 -20.47 -1.53
C LYS A 699 10.35 -19.05 -1.99
N ASN A 700 11.48 -18.55 -1.52
CA ASN A 700 11.83 -17.14 -1.65
C ASN A 700 12.93 -16.89 -2.69
N ALA A 701 13.85 -17.85 -2.91
CA ALA A 701 14.83 -17.75 -3.97
C ALA A 701 14.17 -17.99 -5.34
N VAL A 702 14.51 -17.17 -6.31
CA VAL A 702 14.02 -17.27 -7.67
C VAL A 702 15.07 -17.99 -8.52
N VAL A 703 14.66 -18.87 -9.43
CA VAL A 703 15.54 -19.69 -10.25
C VAL A 703 16.04 -18.96 -11.51
N ASP A 704 17.15 -19.39 -12.05
CA ASP A 704 18.15 -18.68 -12.86
C ASP A 704 17.76 -18.21 -14.27
N SER A 705 16.69 -18.72 -14.86
CA SER A 705 16.22 -18.24 -16.16
C SER A 705 14.80 -17.69 -16.07
N THR A 706 14.43 -16.81 -17.00
CA THR A 706 13.08 -16.22 -17.02
C THR A 706 12.01 -17.31 -17.17
N ASP A 707 12.31 -18.39 -17.90
CA ASP A 707 11.38 -19.50 -18.11
C ASP A 707 11.40 -20.49 -16.94
N GLU A 708 12.56 -20.81 -16.40
CA GLU A 708 12.71 -21.60 -15.16
C GLU A 708 12.10 -20.86 -13.97
N ARG A 709 12.30 -19.53 -13.89
CA ARG A 709 11.68 -18.65 -12.90
C ARG A 709 10.15 -18.78 -12.94
N ARG A 710 9.56 -18.63 -14.12
CA ARG A 710 8.11 -18.79 -14.32
C ARG A 710 7.64 -20.21 -14.01
N ASN A 711 8.38 -21.23 -14.42
CA ASN A 711 8.01 -22.62 -14.21
C ASN A 711 8.18 -23.04 -12.75
N HIS A 712 9.24 -22.62 -12.06
CA HIS A 712 9.44 -22.89 -10.64
C HIS A 712 8.34 -22.24 -9.80
N MET A 713 8.06 -20.97 -10.04
CA MET A 713 6.98 -20.27 -9.35
C MET A 713 5.62 -20.91 -9.64
N ARG A 714 5.35 -21.32 -10.88
CA ARG A 714 4.12 -22.03 -11.25
C ARG A 714 3.99 -23.37 -10.52
N LYS A 715 5.07 -24.14 -10.45
CA LYS A 715 5.08 -25.45 -9.77
C LYS A 715 4.90 -25.28 -8.26
N TYR A 716 5.62 -24.36 -7.64
CA TYR A 716 5.52 -24.07 -6.21
C TYR A 716 4.11 -23.65 -5.81
N PHE A 717 3.49 -22.70 -6.53
CA PHE A 717 2.14 -22.25 -6.23
C PHE A 717 1.07 -23.29 -6.59
N ALA A 718 1.31 -24.18 -7.54
CA ALA A 718 0.42 -25.31 -7.82
C ALA A 718 0.43 -26.33 -6.67
N GLU A 719 1.58 -26.63 -6.09
CA GLU A 719 1.71 -27.57 -4.96
C GLU A 719 1.13 -27.00 -3.65
N THR A 720 1.10 -25.66 -3.50
CA THR A 720 0.50 -24.98 -2.32
C THR A 720 -1.04 -24.99 -2.36
N ILE A 721 -1.64 -25.12 -3.56
CA ILE A 721 -3.10 -25.18 -3.74
C ILE A 721 -3.63 -26.61 -3.51
N THR A 722 -2.80 -27.64 -3.66
CA THR A 722 -3.18 -29.05 -3.48
C THR A 722 -3.02 -29.55 -2.04
N ARG A 723 -2.49 -28.75 -1.14
CA ARG A 723 -2.46 -28.97 0.31
C ARG A 723 -3.36 -27.97 1.03
#